data_97933c37c42dfc84660c008c3cb2b6bd
#
_entry.id   97933c37c42dfc84660c008c3cb2b6bd
#
_cell.length_a   1.000
_cell.length_b   1.000
_cell.length_c   1.000
_cell.angle_alpha   90.00
_cell.angle_beta   90.00
_cell.angle_gamma   90.00
#
_symmetry.space_group_name_H-M   'P 1'
#
loop_
_entity.id
_entity.type
_entity.pdbx_description
1 polymer ?
#
loop_
_entity_poly.entity_id
_entity_poly.type
_entity_poly.pdbx_seq_one_letter_code
_entity_poly.pdbx_strand_id
1 'polypeptide(L)'
;MKNIKYIVVLIFLICCCKSLYSQQETELIYLDYYSPKEYEIGDIIVTGADNLDNSSVILLAGISVGEKIKIPSDKFSTAIEKLWKQGIFEDIHIYITKVKGKTIFLEYNLKTKPRLSHFSFQGVSRSEGDKIKERLGIMMGDVVTDNLKTNCTNAIHDYFADKGYYNAKTEIIEQMDTSSHRKECHLTFKIDKGEKVRIAHINISGNEYFSDKKIRRKMKDTKEYRWWRFWKSSRLIEDDYKADKDLVIEQYNNEGFRDAAITWDTTYIQHNDDKRDEIIINMNIYEGKKYYFRNITWVGNTKYTSQELSDRLRINNGDPYNKELLTRNINYDPTGKDISSLYMDDGYLFFRVMPTEINIDNDSIDIEMRVYEGSQARIGKVDITGNTTTNDFVVRRELKTIPGQLYSRDDLIRSIREIQQLGYFNNEKINPKVEPNVQNGTVDITYELMEENNGNMVNASGGWGGGMLILQAGFTFTNFSTRKFFDWDAWRPLPVGDGQRVSISVQTNGSYYYGGSLSFTEPWLGGRKPTSLTAGIYYSYQDDSYYYDVSNYHISILGASVSIGKRLKWPDDYFTFSQGIKYQLYDVKNASSFIMSTGKANNLAYSVALGRNSVDQPIYPRSGSEIVVEGAFTFPYSFVNGKDYTQLTTQEKYRWLEYYKINLRANWYLNVVDNLVLSARSRFGFLGRYNTDIDYSPFERYYLGGDGLTGYSLDARELISLRGYDYAALSPDNGATVFDKFTMELRYPITLNPSASVYVLAFAEGGNSWSNFNSFSPFKMYRSAGVGVRLYMAMFGLIGFDWGYGFDPAFGETNRSKGHFHISLNGSID
;
A
#
# COMPACT_ATOMS: atom_id res chain seq x y z
N MET A 1 35.63 16.67 -92.92
CA MET A 1 34.18 16.83 -92.71
C MET A 1 33.28 15.89 -93.58
N LYS A 2 33.82 14.81 -94.06
CA LYS A 2 33.02 13.84 -94.91
C LYS A 2 32.63 12.58 -94.09
N ASN A 3 33.35 12.26 -92.95
CA ASN A 3 33.13 11.00 -92.25
C ASN A 3 32.12 11.10 -91.10
N ILE A 4 31.69 12.29 -90.68
CA ILE A 4 30.70 12.49 -89.62
C ILE A 4 29.28 12.20 -90.08
N LYS A 5 28.97 12.42 -91.40
CA LYS A 5 27.63 12.13 -91.92
C LYS A 5 27.28 10.63 -91.96
N TYR A 6 28.27 9.79 -92.14
CA TYR A 6 28.02 8.31 -92.14
C TYR A 6 27.86 7.75 -90.74
N ILE A 7 28.48 8.33 -89.77
CA ILE A 7 28.33 7.88 -88.31
C ILE A 7 26.94 8.29 -87.79
N VAL A 8 26.45 9.50 -88.25
CA VAL A 8 25.11 9.95 -87.78
C VAL A 8 24.00 9.11 -88.48
N VAL A 9 24.18 8.70 -89.69
CA VAL A 9 23.24 7.84 -90.44
C VAL A 9 23.28 6.39 -89.85
N LEU A 10 24.46 5.89 -89.45
CA LEU A 10 24.60 4.58 -88.83
C LEU A 10 24.00 4.57 -87.44
N ILE A 11 24.14 5.63 -86.68
CA ILE A 11 23.52 5.76 -85.36
C ILE A 11 21.99 5.87 -85.47
N PHE A 12 21.49 6.56 -86.43
CA PHE A 12 20.06 6.66 -86.68
C PHE A 12 19.45 5.34 -87.19
N LEU A 13 20.16 4.55 -87.98
CA LEU A 13 19.74 3.22 -88.38
C LEU A 13 19.75 2.19 -87.20
N ILE A 14 20.72 2.29 -86.28
CA ILE A 14 20.77 1.46 -85.06
C ILE A 14 19.68 1.86 -84.05
N CYS A 15 19.30 3.15 -84.00
CA CYS A 15 18.16 3.55 -83.15
C CYS A 15 16.81 3.13 -83.74
N CYS A 16 16.65 3.10 -85.10
CA CYS A 16 15.42 2.61 -85.71
C CYS A 16 15.27 1.08 -85.57
N CYS A 17 16.36 0.29 -85.57
CA CYS A 17 16.30 -1.13 -85.34
C CYS A 17 16.02 -1.54 -83.95
N LYS A 18 16.21 -0.66 -82.92
CA LYS A 18 15.81 -0.93 -81.56
C LYS A 18 14.34 -0.62 -81.27
N SER A 19 13.65 0.06 -82.13
CA SER A 19 12.21 0.31 -81.92
C SER A 19 11.28 -0.79 -82.52
N LEU A 20 11.82 -1.87 -83.08
CA LEU A 20 11.06 -2.95 -83.69
C LEU A 20 11.03 -4.24 -82.89
N TYR A 21 11.55 -4.21 -81.67
CA TYR A 21 11.36 -5.32 -80.73
C TYR A 21 10.63 -4.86 -79.47
N SER A 22 9.35 -4.86 -79.45
CA SER A 22 8.41 -5.15 -78.36
C SER A 22 7.02 -4.59 -78.70
N GLN A 23 6.39 -5.15 -79.73
CA GLN A 23 4.94 -5.31 -79.62
C GLN A 23 4.70 -6.74 -79.30
N GLN A 24 4.67 -7.03 -78.01
CA GLN A 24 3.99 -8.18 -77.50
C GLN A 24 2.49 -7.92 -77.74
N GLU A 25 1.92 -8.58 -78.74
CA GLU A 25 0.47 -8.63 -78.93
C GLU A 25 -0.12 -9.15 -77.59
N THR A 26 -0.73 -8.24 -76.89
CA THR A 26 -1.63 -8.59 -75.76
C THR A 26 -2.87 -9.15 -76.44
N GLU A 27 -2.92 -10.48 -76.68
CA GLU A 27 -4.17 -11.14 -77.03
C GLU A 27 -5.17 -10.72 -75.95
N LEU A 28 -6.13 -9.87 -76.34
CA LEU A 28 -7.28 -9.55 -75.46
C LEU A 28 -8.04 -10.84 -75.21
N ILE A 29 -7.95 -11.35 -74.05
CA ILE A 29 -8.65 -12.52 -73.52
C ILE A 29 -10.14 -12.16 -73.52
N TYR A 30 -10.90 -12.52 -74.50
CA TYR A 30 -12.32 -12.27 -74.52
C TYR A 30 -13.04 -13.40 -73.73
N LEU A 31 -13.45 -13.13 -72.56
CA LEU A 31 -14.27 -14.03 -71.77
C LEU A 31 -15.75 -13.73 -72.00
N ASP A 32 -16.47 -14.69 -72.50
CA ASP A 32 -17.91 -14.57 -72.70
C ASP A 32 -18.63 -14.81 -71.35
N TYR A 33 -19.06 -13.73 -70.74
CA TYR A 33 -19.76 -13.78 -69.43
C TYR A 33 -21.16 -14.43 -69.54
N TYR A 34 -21.75 -14.54 -70.70
CA TYR A 34 -23.06 -15.14 -70.89
C TYR A 34 -23.02 -16.63 -71.16
N SER A 35 -21.87 -17.21 -71.46
CA SER A 35 -21.65 -18.64 -71.66
C SER A 35 -20.48 -19.19 -70.84
N PRO A 36 -20.68 -19.49 -69.56
CA PRO A 36 -19.61 -19.95 -68.67
C PRO A 36 -18.98 -21.25 -69.18
N LYS A 37 -17.66 -21.20 -69.42
CA LYS A 37 -16.87 -22.38 -69.83
C LYS A 37 -16.02 -22.88 -68.69
N GLU A 38 -15.80 -24.18 -68.64
CA GLU A 38 -14.96 -24.83 -67.66
C GLU A 38 -13.50 -24.78 -68.09
N TYR A 39 -12.63 -24.26 -67.20
CA TYR A 39 -11.17 -24.16 -67.39
C TYR A 39 -10.47 -24.84 -66.24
N GLU A 40 -9.30 -25.45 -66.50
CA GLU A 40 -8.38 -25.97 -65.50
C GLU A 40 -7.29 -24.93 -65.20
N ILE A 41 -6.96 -24.78 -63.92
CA ILE A 41 -5.93 -23.82 -63.46
C ILE A 41 -4.55 -24.47 -63.67
N GLY A 42 -3.76 -23.92 -64.62
CA GLY A 42 -2.43 -24.44 -64.95
C GLY A 42 -1.35 -24.02 -64.01
N ASP A 43 -1.40 -22.78 -63.55
CA ASP A 43 -0.45 -22.22 -62.56
C ASP A 43 -1.04 -20.96 -61.95
N ILE A 44 -0.51 -20.57 -60.75
CA ILE A 44 -0.87 -19.37 -60.02
C ILE A 44 0.40 -18.68 -59.57
N ILE A 45 0.62 -17.46 -60.13
CA ILE A 45 1.75 -16.65 -59.77
C ILE A 45 1.28 -15.57 -58.75
N VAL A 46 2.02 -15.38 -57.65
CA VAL A 46 1.75 -14.31 -56.68
C VAL A 46 2.77 -13.21 -56.91
N THR A 47 2.31 -11.96 -57.08
CA THR A 47 3.15 -10.78 -57.27
C THR A 47 2.80 -9.69 -56.26
N GLY A 48 3.77 -8.85 -55.87
CA GLY A 48 3.59 -7.72 -55.00
C GLY A 48 3.48 -8.05 -53.49
N ALA A 49 3.66 -9.32 -53.10
CA ALA A 49 3.67 -9.82 -51.71
C ALA A 49 4.98 -10.60 -51.42
N ASP A 50 6.12 -10.06 -51.79
CA ASP A 50 7.44 -10.75 -51.78
C ASP A 50 7.87 -11.22 -50.39
N ASN A 51 7.25 -10.70 -49.33
CA ASN A 51 7.49 -11.06 -47.90
C ASN A 51 6.56 -12.18 -47.39
N LEU A 52 5.68 -12.72 -48.23
CA LEU A 52 4.78 -13.84 -47.88
C LEU A 52 5.16 -15.06 -48.71
N ASP A 53 4.97 -16.24 -48.12
CA ASP A 53 5.12 -17.51 -48.83
C ASP A 53 3.98 -17.67 -49.86
N ASN A 54 4.30 -17.80 -51.13
CA ASN A 54 3.36 -17.91 -52.23
C ASN A 54 2.40 -19.08 -52.03
N SER A 55 2.90 -20.22 -51.54
CA SER A 55 2.10 -21.44 -51.29
C SER A 55 1.04 -21.19 -50.22
N SER A 56 1.39 -20.46 -49.19
CA SER A 56 0.48 -20.05 -48.10
C SER A 56 -0.62 -19.10 -48.57
N VAL A 57 -0.28 -18.15 -49.47
CA VAL A 57 -1.25 -17.22 -50.03
C VAL A 57 -2.24 -17.98 -50.95
N ILE A 58 -1.76 -18.88 -51.79
CA ILE A 58 -2.60 -19.70 -52.69
C ILE A 58 -3.54 -20.60 -51.85
N LEU A 59 -3.03 -21.21 -50.78
CA LEU A 59 -3.84 -22.02 -49.87
C LEU A 59 -4.95 -21.23 -49.19
N LEU A 60 -4.62 -20.01 -48.70
CA LEU A 60 -5.57 -19.12 -48.06
C LEU A 60 -6.66 -18.64 -49.03
N ALA A 61 -6.30 -18.34 -50.28
CA ALA A 61 -7.26 -17.98 -51.30
C ALA A 61 -8.26 -19.12 -51.61
N GLY A 62 -7.82 -20.36 -51.43
CA GLY A 62 -8.68 -21.56 -51.63
C GLY A 62 -8.95 -21.90 -53.07
N ILE A 63 -8.07 -21.51 -53.99
CA ILE A 63 -8.06 -21.92 -55.37
C ILE A 63 -6.72 -22.64 -55.63
N SER A 64 -6.75 -23.86 -56.17
CA SER A 64 -5.55 -24.71 -56.30
C SER A 64 -5.20 -24.92 -57.80
N VAL A 65 -3.90 -25.10 -58.07
CA VAL A 65 -3.44 -25.54 -59.38
C VAL A 65 -4.02 -26.93 -59.69
N GLY A 66 -4.51 -27.14 -60.92
CA GLY A 66 -5.21 -28.36 -61.32
C GLY A 66 -6.72 -28.37 -61.07
N GLU A 67 -7.22 -27.35 -60.35
CA GLU A 67 -8.66 -27.23 -60.08
C GLU A 67 -9.44 -26.81 -61.36
N LYS A 68 -10.64 -27.40 -61.54
CA LYS A 68 -11.55 -27.02 -62.65
C LYS A 68 -12.55 -25.99 -62.16
N ILE A 69 -12.55 -24.83 -62.78
CA ILE A 69 -13.42 -23.71 -62.41
C ILE A 69 -14.19 -23.27 -63.68
N LYS A 70 -15.49 -22.98 -63.51
CA LYS A 70 -16.29 -22.30 -64.53
C LYS A 70 -16.02 -20.80 -64.48
N ILE A 71 -15.77 -20.15 -65.59
CA ILE A 71 -15.52 -18.71 -65.62
C ILE A 71 -16.65 -18.06 -66.44
N PRO A 72 -17.30 -17.04 -65.87
CA PRO A 72 -17.13 -16.40 -64.53
C PRO A 72 -17.57 -17.32 -63.36
N SER A 73 -16.98 -17.10 -62.17
CA SER A 73 -17.22 -17.89 -60.98
C SER A 73 -17.14 -17.04 -59.69
N ASP A 74 -18.04 -17.29 -58.79
CA ASP A 74 -18.04 -16.66 -57.41
C ASP A 74 -16.82 -17.10 -56.56
N LYS A 75 -16.11 -18.16 -57.00
CA LYS A 75 -14.89 -18.61 -56.30
C LYS A 75 -13.79 -17.51 -56.29
N PHE A 76 -13.68 -16.69 -57.34
CA PHE A 76 -12.72 -15.59 -57.32
C PHE A 76 -13.10 -14.54 -56.31
N SER A 77 -14.37 -14.16 -56.23
CA SER A 77 -14.85 -13.24 -55.21
C SER A 77 -14.62 -13.80 -53.79
N THR A 78 -14.92 -15.08 -53.59
CA THR A 78 -14.66 -15.77 -52.31
C THR A 78 -13.15 -15.81 -51.98
N ALA A 79 -12.29 -16.03 -52.97
CA ALA A 79 -10.83 -16.00 -52.78
C ALA A 79 -10.34 -14.60 -52.34
N ILE A 80 -10.83 -13.57 -53.04
CA ILE A 80 -10.55 -12.18 -52.67
C ILE A 80 -11.03 -11.87 -51.26
N GLU A 81 -12.27 -12.27 -50.88
CA GLU A 81 -12.80 -12.07 -49.53
C GLU A 81 -11.98 -12.80 -48.45
N LYS A 82 -11.54 -14.03 -48.71
CA LYS A 82 -10.69 -14.79 -47.79
C LYS A 82 -9.36 -14.12 -47.54
N LEU A 83 -8.70 -13.65 -48.63
CA LEU A 83 -7.46 -12.90 -48.53
C LEU A 83 -7.68 -11.55 -47.83
N TRP A 84 -8.78 -10.85 -48.14
CA TRP A 84 -9.11 -9.56 -47.49
C TRP A 84 -9.36 -9.68 -45.98
N LYS A 85 -10.00 -10.77 -45.56
CA LYS A 85 -10.25 -11.08 -44.14
C LYS A 85 -8.96 -11.25 -43.32
N GLN A 86 -7.81 -11.47 -43.94
CA GLN A 86 -6.53 -11.51 -43.24
C GLN A 86 -6.09 -10.12 -42.75
N GLY A 87 -6.66 -9.03 -43.27
CA GLY A 87 -6.39 -7.64 -42.90
C GLY A 87 -5.00 -7.13 -43.22
N ILE A 88 -4.14 -7.94 -43.86
CA ILE A 88 -2.73 -7.61 -44.17
C ILE A 88 -2.55 -7.02 -45.58
N PHE A 89 -3.58 -7.04 -46.40
CA PHE A 89 -3.52 -6.50 -47.76
C PHE A 89 -4.16 -5.12 -47.86
N GLU A 90 -3.56 -4.27 -48.64
CA GLU A 90 -4.07 -2.94 -49.03
C GLU A 90 -4.92 -3.04 -50.28
N ASP A 91 -4.52 -3.90 -51.25
CA ASP A 91 -5.24 -4.17 -52.48
C ASP A 91 -5.04 -5.60 -52.97
N ILE A 92 -6.05 -6.18 -53.65
CA ILE A 92 -6.07 -7.59 -54.11
C ILE A 92 -6.71 -7.63 -55.47
N HIS A 93 -5.93 -7.99 -56.49
CA HIS A 93 -6.42 -8.27 -57.83
C HIS A 93 -6.05 -9.67 -58.28
N ILE A 94 -6.98 -10.33 -58.96
CA ILE A 94 -6.77 -11.65 -59.58
C ILE A 94 -6.91 -11.45 -61.09
N TYR A 95 -5.80 -11.64 -61.80
CA TYR A 95 -5.76 -11.52 -63.25
C TYR A 95 -5.64 -12.90 -63.88
N ILE A 96 -6.26 -13.06 -65.08
CA ILE A 96 -6.00 -14.16 -66.00
C ILE A 96 -4.91 -13.68 -66.96
N THR A 97 -3.70 -14.22 -66.82
CA THR A 97 -2.55 -13.80 -67.60
C THR A 97 -2.44 -14.49 -68.96
N LYS A 98 -2.93 -15.76 -69.03
CA LYS A 98 -2.85 -16.56 -70.23
C LYS A 98 -3.96 -17.61 -70.31
N VAL A 99 -4.42 -17.87 -71.55
CA VAL A 99 -5.36 -18.99 -71.82
C VAL A 99 -4.74 -19.90 -72.88
N LYS A 100 -4.56 -21.19 -72.58
CA LYS A 100 -4.15 -22.24 -73.51
C LYS A 100 -5.20 -23.32 -73.61
N GLY A 101 -6.05 -23.25 -74.63
CA GLY A 101 -7.13 -24.17 -74.79
C GLY A 101 -8.14 -24.12 -73.66
N LYS A 102 -8.15 -25.21 -72.81
CA LYS A 102 -8.98 -25.31 -71.62
C LYS A 102 -8.20 -24.99 -70.30
N THR A 103 -6.94 -24.54 -70.41
CA THR A 103 -6.10 -24.23 -69.25
C THR A 103 -5.91 -22.73 -69.14
N ILE A 104 -6.09 -22.19 -67.90
CA ILE A 104 -5.87 -20.78 -67.57
C ILE A 104 -4.72 -20.63 -66.59
N PHE A 105 -4.03 -19.46 -66.67
CA PHE A 105 -2.96 -19.08 -65.75
C PHE A 105 -3.41 -17.84 -65.02
N LEU A 106 -3.28 -17.87 -63.66
CA LEU A 106 -3.72 -16.80 -62.80
C LEU A 106 -2.54 -16.04 -62.23
N GLU A 107 -2.73 -14.76 -62.00
CA GLU A 107 -1.80 -13.91 -61.23
C GLU A 107 -2.57 -13.24 -60.10
N TYR A 108 -2.12 -13.49 -58.90
CA TYR A 108 -2.56 -12.78 -57.70
C TYR A 108 -1.64 -11.57 -57.48
N ASN A 109 -2.12 -10.42 -57.93
CA ASN A 109 -1.40 -9.16 -57.70
C ASN A 109 -1.89 -8.59 -56.36
N LEU A 110 -1.00 -8.62 -55.38
CA LEU A 110 -1.31 -8.28 -53.99
C LEU A 110 -0.50 -7.09 -53.55
N LYS A 111 -1.14 -6.16 -52.91
CA LYS A 111 -0.46 -5.03 -52.26
C LYS A 111 -0.56 -5.17 -50.75
N THR A 112 0.56 -5.47 -50.10
CA THR A 112 0.57 -5.64 -48.63
C THR A 112 0.59 -4.30 -47.92
N LYS A 113 -0.09 -4.20 -46.77
CA LYS A 113 -0.01 -3.05 -45.86
C LYS A 113 1.38 -2.99 -45.20
N PRO A 114 1.87 -1.80 -44.84
CA PRO A 114 3.15 -1.65 -44.19
C PRO A 114 3.13 -2.25 -42.78
N ARG A 115 4.29 -2.71 -42.31
CA ARG A 115 4.49 -3.16 -40.95
C ARG A 115 5.22 -2.11 -40.11
N LEU A 116 4.88 -2.01 -38.85
CA LEU A 116 5.47 -1.09 -37.92
C LEU A 116 6.93 -1.46 -37.64
N SER A 117 7.89 -0.67 -38.08
CA SER A 117 9.31 -0.83 -37.80
C SER A 117 9.69 -0.17 -36.47
N HIS A 118 9.18 1.05 -36.27
CA HIS A 118 9.44 1.85 -35.08
C HIS A 118 8.32 2.86 -34.86
N PHE A 119 8.18 3.35 -33.61
CA PHE A 119 7.30 4.49 -33.35
C PHE A 119 7.91 5.45 -32.32
N SER A 120 7.54 6.72 -32.42
CA SER A 120 8.04 7.77 -31.55
C SER A 120 6.95 8.77 -31.19
N PHE A 121 7.18 9.50 -30.09
CA PHE A 121 6.26 10.53 -29.61
C PHE A 121 6.93 11.91 -29.67
N GLN A 122 6.19 12.92 -30.14
CA GLN A 122 6.58 14.32 -30.12
C GLN A 122 5.55 15.14 -29.33
N GLY A 123 6.00 16.20 -28.65
CA GLY A 123 5.11 17.06 -27.85
C GLY A 123 4.87 16.59 -26.42
N VAL A 124 5.52 15.50 -26.00
CA VAL A 124 5.38 14.94 -24.64
C VAL A 124 6.73 14.69 -23.98
N SER A 125 6.77 14.62 -22.65
CA SER A 125 7.97 14.25 -21.91
C SER A 125 8.29 12.75 -22.07
N ARG A 126 9.55 12.37 -21.85
CA ARG A 126 9.98 10.97 -21.94
C ARG A 126 9.14 10.04 -21.05
N SER A 127 8.90 10.44 -19.81
CA SER A 127 8.09 9.66 -18.85
C SER A 127 6.62 9.51 -19.28
N GLU A 128 6.05 10.51 -19.96
CA GLU A 128 4.71 10.40 -20.54
C GLU A 128 4.72 9.47 -21.75
N GLY A 129 5.73 9.59 -22.62
CA GLY A 129 5.90 8.70 -23.76
C GLY A 129 5.99 7.23 -23.36
N ASP A 130 6.74 6.90 -22.29
CA ASP A 130 6.85 5.54 -21.78
C ASP A 130 5.49 4.99 -21.29
N LYS A 131 4.70 5.81 -20.58
CA LYS A 131 3.36 5.43 -20.13
C LYS A 131 2.35 5.27 -21.26
N ILE A 132 2.44 6.15 -22.28
CA ILE A 132 1.60 6.03 -23.47
C ILE A 132 1.95 4.74 -24.22
N LYS A 133 3.25 4.44 -24.39
CA LYS A 133 3.72 3.21 -25.00
C LYS A 133 3.14 1.96 -24.35
N GLU A 134 3.13 1.92 -23.03
CA GLU A 134 2.52 0.81 -22.24
C GLU A 134 1.01 0.70 -22.52
N ARG A 135 0.30 1.82 -22.60
CA ARG A 135 -1.16 1.85 -22.82
C ARG A 135 -1.56 1.52 -24.27
N LEU A 136 -0.72 1.85 -25.26
CA LEU A 136 -0.99 1.55 -26.65
C LEU A 136 -0.99 0.07 -26.97
N GLY A 137 -0.16 -0.72 -26.31
CA GLY A 137 -0.05 -2.17 -26.51
C GLY A 137 0.39 -2.59 -27.91
N ILE A 138 0.97 -1.67 -28.72
CA ILE A 138 1.46 -1.95 -30.08
C ILE A 138 2.89 -2.47 -30.05
N MET A 139 3.19 -3.42 -30.94
CA MET A 139 4.50 -4.06 -31.04
C MET A 139 5.14 -3.80 -32.41
N MET A 140 6.47 -3.86 -32.45
CA MET A 140 7.19 -3.87 -33.73
C MET A 140 6.77 -5.09 -34.55
N GLY A 141 6.48 -4.87 -35.85
CA GLY A 141 5.97 -5.91 -36.73
C GLY A 141 4.46 -5.92 -36.91
N ASP A 142 3.71 -5.18 -36.12
CA ASP A 142 2.26 -5.06 -36.28
C ASP A 142 1.92 -4.44 -37.65
N VAL A 143 0.81 -4.90 -38.24
CA VAL A 143 0.32 -4.35 -39.53
C VAL A 143 -0.33 -3.00 -39.28
N VAL A 144 0.17 -1.96 -39.94
CA VAL A 144 -0.36 -0.61 -39.81
C VAL A 144 -1.65 -0.48 -40.59
N THR A 145 -2.75 -0.45 -39.87
CA THR A 145 -4.11 -0.26 -40.42
C THR A 145 -4.69 1.06 -39.92
N ASP A 146 -5.69 1.58 -40.62
CA ASP A 146 -6.41 2.76 -40.15
C ASP A 146 -7.11 2.56 -38.81
N ASN A 147 -7.57 1.31 -38.54
CA ASN A 147 -8.11 0.93 -37.25
C ASN A 147 -7.05 1.00 -36.13
N LEU A 148 -5.84 0.49 -36.41
CA LEU A 148 -4.73 0.61 -35.43
C LEU A 148 -4.41 2.09 -35.15
N LYS A 149 -4.35 2.94 -36.19
CA LYS A 149 -4.09 4.38 -36.05
C LYS A 149 -5.19 5.06 -35.19
N THR A 150 -6.46 4.73 -35.49
CA THR A 150 -7.61 5.27 -34.72
C THR A 150 -7.57 4.82 -33.27
N ASN A 151 -7.32 3.53 -33.00
CA ASN A 151 -7.21 3.00 -31.66
C ASN A 151 -6.05 3.68 -30.88
N CYS A 152 -4.91 3.89 -31.55
CA CYS A 152 -3.79 4.62 -30.93
C CYS A 152 -4.17 6.08 -30.60
N THR A 153 -4.86 6.77 -31.53
CA THR A 153 -5.31 8.14 -31.31
C THR A 153 -6.27 8.22 -30.12
N ASN A 154 -7.24 7.31 -30.05
CA ASN A 154 -8.19 7.25 -28.94
C ASN A 154 -7.48 6.94 -27.60
N ALA A 155 -6.59 5.96 -27.56
CA ALA A 155 -5.85 5.61 -26.36
C ALA A 155 -4.94 6.76 -25.85
N ILE A 156 -4.35 7.54 -26.76
CA ILE A 156 -3.59 8.75 -26.43
C ILE A 156 -4.52 9.85 -25.90
N HIS A 157 -5.65 10.06 -26.57
CA HIS A 157 -6.65 11.03 -26.14
C HIS A 157 -7.15 10.70 -24.72
N ASP A 158 -7.54 9.45 -24.46
CA ASP A 158 -8.01 8.98 -23.14
C ASP A 158 -6.95 9.15 -22.06
N TYR A 159 -5.67 8.84 -22.37
CA TYR A 159 -4.56 9.06 -21.45
C TYR A 159 -4.43 10.54 -21.04
N PHE A 160 -4.61 11.47 -21.98
CA PHE A 160 -4.54 12.89 -21.68
C PHE A 160 -5.83 13.42 -21.06
N ALA A 161 -7.00 12.91 -21.43
CA ALA A 161 -8.27 13.22 -20.79
C ALA A 161 -8.23 12.85 -19.30
N ASP A 162 -7.72 11.67 -18.93
CA ASP A 162 -7.49 11.27 -17.54
C ASP A 162 -6.58 12.23 -16.76
N LYS A 163 -5.76 13.02 -17.48
CA LYS A 163 -4.91 14.06 -16.88
C LYS A 163 -5.54 15.45 -16.89
N GLY A 164 -6.72 15.59 -17.49
CA GLY A 164 -7.46 16.84 -17.60
C GLY A 164 -7.18 17.62 -18.89
N TYR A 165 -6.59 17.01 -19.90
CA TYR A 165 -6.33 17.62 -21.22
C TYR A 165 -7.33 17.08 -22.25
N TYR A 166 -8.58 17.52 -22.18
CA TYR A 166 -9.67 17.02 -23.04
C TYR A 166 -9.56 17.45 -24.50
N ASN A 167 -8.82 18.53 -24.78
CA ASN A 167 -8.61 19.05 -26.11
C ASN A 167 -7.32 18.53 -26.77
N ALA A 168 -6.75 17.46 -26.22
CA ALA A 168 -5.54 16.85 -26.75
C ALA A 168 -5.76 16.34 -28.18
N LYS A 169 -4.91 16.77 -29.11
CA LYS A 169 -4.94 16.37 -30.53
C LYS A 169 -3.72 15.54 -30.84
N THR A 170 -3.92 14.46 -31.58
CA THR A 170 -2.83 13.59 -32.02
C THR A 170 -2.83 13.54 -33.54
N GLU A 171 -1.73 13.95 -34.17
CA GLU A 171 -1.44 13.82 -35.60
C GLU A 171 -0.47 12.65 -35.78
N ILE A 172 -0.83 11.70 -36.65
CA ILE A 172 0.03 10.56 -36.95
C ILE A 172 0.75 10.81 -38.26
N ILE A 173 2.06 10.88 -38.19
CA ILE A 173 2.93 11.04 -39.37
C ILE A 173 3.51 9.64 -39.66
N GLU A 174 3.19 9.15 -40.87
CA GLU A 174 3.65 7.87 -41.38
C GLU A 174 4.81 8.09 -42.35
N GLN A 175 5.96 7.50 -42.06
CA GLN A 175 7.15 7.57 -42.94
C GLN A 175 7.53 6.15 -43.35
N MET A 176 7.47 5.92 -44.70
CA MET A 176 7.88 4.62 -45.26
C MET A 176 9.39 4.50 -45.25
N ASP A 177 9.89 3.35 -44.81
CA ASP A 177 11.31 3.04 -44.90
C ASP A 177 11.64 2.61 -46.33
N THR A 178 12.31 3.47 -47.05
CA THR A 178 12.74 3.24 -48.44
C THR A 178 14.01 2.39 -48.54
N SER A 179 14.67 2.10 -47.42
CA SER A 179 15.94 1.36 -47.38
C SER A 179 15.71 -0.15 -47.22
N SER A 180 14.55 -0.59 -46.76
CA SER A 180 14.24 -1.99 -46.59
C SER A 180 13.43 -2.56 -47.77
N HIS A 181 13.77 -3.77 -48.23
CA HIS A 181 12.97 -4.49 -49.23
C HIS A 181 11.60 -4.95 -48.65
N ARG A 182 11.41 -4.78 -47.36
CA ARG A 182 10.14 -5.02 -46.64
C ARG A 182 9.40 -3.70 -46.54
N LYS A 183 8.10 -3.70 -46.85
CA LYS A 183 7.25 -2.52 -46.64
C LYS A 183 7.12 -2.23 -45.15
N GLU A 184 8.07 -1.48 -44.61
CA GLU A 184 8.08 -1.07 -43.22
C GLU A 184 7.80 0.42 -43.10
N CYS A 185 7.16 0.84 -42.01
CA CYS A 185 6.92 2.24 -41.74
C CYS A 185 7.24 2.62 -40.29
N HIS A 186 7.63 3.86 -40.14
CA HIS A 186 7.80 4.53 -38.85
C HIS A 186 6.58 5.41 -38.59
N LEU A 187 5.97 5.26 -37.39
CA LEU A 187 4.88 6.12 -36.95
C LEU A 187 5.39 7.15 -35.94
N THR A 188 5.19 8.43 -36.23
CA THR A 188 5.44 9.53 -35.31
C THR A 188 4.11 10.08 -34.82
N PHE A 189 3.84 9.91 -33.51
CA PHE A 189 2.67 10.50 -32.85
C PHE A 189 3.03 11.91 -32.39
N LYS A 190 2.58 12.92 -33.13
CA LYS A 190 2.74 14.31 -32.76
C LYS A 190 1.54 14.75 -31.93
N ILE A 191 1.77 15.04 -30.66
CA ILE A 191 0.73 15.27 -29.67
C ILE A 191 0.77 16.73 -29.25
N ASP A 192 -0.37 17.41 -29.44
CA ASP A 192 -0.64 18.71 -28.86
C ASP A 192 -1.63 18.50 -27.69
N LYS A 193 -1.17 18.70 -26.47
CA LYS A 193 -1.98 18.48 -25.25
C LYS A 193 -3.08 19.52 -25.09
N GLY A 194 -2.92 20.69 -25.67
CA GLY A 194 -3.80 21.82 -25.36
C GLY A 194 -3.69 22.31 -23.91
N GLU A 195 -4.66 23.07 -23.47
CA GLU A 195 -4.75 23.54 -22.09
C GLU A 195 -5.45 22.54 -21.18
N LYS A 196 -5.11 22.61 -19.88
CA LYS A 196 -5.73 21.75 -18.87
C LYS A 196 -7.09 22.31 -18.46
N VAL A 197 -8.13 21.52 -18.67
CA VAL A 197 -9.52 21.86 -18.32
C VAL A 197 -9.83 21.39 -16.91
N ARG A 198 -10.62 22.16 -16.15
CA ARG A 198 -10.95 21.87 -14.76
C ARG A 198 -12.45 21.99 -14.52
N ILE A 199 -12.97 21.22 -13.56
CA ILE A 199 -14.35 21.34 -13.12
C ILE A 199 -14.54 22.67 -12.39
N ALA A 200 -15.30 23.58 -12.97
CA ALA A 200 -15.63 24.88 -12.38
C ALA A 200 -16.84 24.77 -11.45
N HIS A 201 -17.92 24.18 -11.95
CA HIS A 201 -19.19 24.09 -11.23
C HIS A 201 -19.83 22.71 -11.35
N ILE A 202 -20.42 22.26 -10.25
CA ILE A 202 -21.30 21.10 -10.18
C ILE A 202 -22.67 21.62 -9.72
N ASN A 203 -23.60 21.74 -10.65
CA ASN A 203 -24.94 22.21 -10.40
C ASN A 203 -25.86 21.01 -10.13
N ILE A 204 -26.56 21.05 -9.03
CA ILE A 204 -27.45 19.99 -8.56
C ILE A 204 -28.86 20.55 -8.49
N SER A 205 -29.81 19.80 -8.97
CA SER A 205 -31.25 20.17 -8.93
C SER A 205 -32.11 18.99 -8.47
N GLY A 206 -33.31 19.26 -7.98
CA GLY A 206 -34.23 18.22 -7.50
C GLY A 206 -33.90 17.66 -6.10
N ASN A 207 -32.88 18.18 -5.44
CA ASN A 207 -32.46 17.81 -4.09
C ASN A 207 -33.16 18.73 -3.04
N GLU A 208 -34.16 18.21 -2.37
CA GLU A 208 -34.89 18.93 -1.30
C GLU A 208 -34.36 18.55 0.09
N TYR A 209 -34.04 17.28 0.30
CA TYR A 209 -33.61 16.75 1.60
C TYR A 209 -32.13 17.09 1.92
N PHE A 210 -31.25 16.92 0.97
CA PHE A 210 -29.83 17.25 1.14
C PHE A 210 -29.48 18.55 0.44
N SER A 211 -28.70 19.41 1.09
CA SER A 211 -28.12 20.58 0.43
C SER A 211 -27.04 20.17 -0.59
N ASP A 212 -26.88 20.95 -1.67
CA ASP A 212 -25.85 20.79 -2.68
C ASP A 212 -24.47 20.61 -2.07
N LYS A 213 -24.18 21.36 -1.01
CA LYS A 213 -22.89 21.28 -0.30
C LYS A 213 -22.66 19.90 0.30
N LYS A 214 -23.72 19.25 0.83
CA LYS A 214 -23.63 17.91 1.42
C LYS A 214 -23.43 16.87 0.33
N ILE A 215 -24.14 16.98 -0.79
CA ILE A 215 -23.99 16.10 -1.96
C ILE A 215 -22.60 16.25 -2.57
N ARG A 216 -22.13 17.47 -2.87
CA ARG A 216 -20.77 17.72 -3.39
C ARG A 216 -19.67 17.24 -2.44
N ARG A 217 -19.90 17.13 -1.13
CA ARG A 217 -18.96 16.53 -0.18
C ARG A 217 -18.90 15.03 -0.33
N LYS A 218 -20.03 14.35 -0.56
CA LYS A 218 -20.08 12.89 -0.71
C LYS A 218 -19.40 12.42 -1.99
N MET A 219 -19.47 13.19 -3.08
CA MET A 219 -18.65 12.95 -4.27
C MET A 219 -17.17 13.00 -3.84
N LYS A 220 -16.44 11.91 -4.00
CA LYS A 220 -15.11 11.74 -3.40
C LYS A 220 -14.00 12.31 -4.28
N ASP A 221 -14.07 12.03 -5.57
CA ASP A 221 -13.02 12.31 -6.54
C ASP A 221 -13.39 13.41 -7.53
N THR A 222 -14.68 13.59 -7.85
CA THR A 222 -15.19 14.68 -8.69
C THR A 222 -15.40 15.94 -7.86
N LYS A 223 -14.47 16.92 -7.98
CA LYS A 223 -14.47 18.13 -7.16
C LYS A 223 -14.30 19.40 -7.97
N GLU A 224 -15.05 20.45 -7.61
CA GLU A 224 -14.86 21.81 -8.13
C GLU A 224 -13.44 22.33 -7.83
N TYR A 225 -12.87 23.05 -8.77
CA TYR A 225 -11.60 23.73 -8.58
C TYR A 225 -11.72 24.84 -7.53
N ARG A 226 -10.77 24.82 -6.57
CA ARG A 226 -10.60 25.88 -5.57
C ARG A 226 -9.12 26.10 -5.32
N TRP A 227 -8.64 27.36 -5.44
CA TRP A 227 -7.24 27.71 -5.37
C TRP A 227 -6.52 27.23 -4.11
N TRP A 228 -7.20 27.15 -2.96
CA TRP A 228 -6.62 26.66 -1.69
C TRP A 228 -6.57 25.14 -1.55
N ARG A 229 -7.19 24.38 -2.48
CA ARG A 229 -7.15 22.93 -2.51
C ARG A 229 -6.19 22.42 -3.59
N PHE A 230 -4.96 22.97 -3.62
CA PHE A 230 -3.95 22.63 -4.63
C PHE A 230 -3.55 21.14 -4.64
N TRP A 231 -3.81 20.40 -3.53
CA TRP A 231 -3.51 18.97 -3.39
C TRP A 231 -4.62 18.06 -3.96
N LYS A 232 -5.82 18.56 -4.29
CA LYS A 232 -6.88 17.79 -4.92
C LYS A 232 -6.99 18.11 -6.41
N SER A 233 -7.06 17.06 -7.22
CA SER A 233 -7.33 17.18 -8.65
C SER A 233 -8.76 17.64 -8.87
N SER A 234 -8.98 18.59 -9.80
CA SER A 234 -10.32 19.06 -10.22
C SER A 234 -10.55 18.70 -11.69
N ARG A 235 -10.06 17.54 -12.11
CA ARG A 235 -10.27 16.97 -13.44
C ARG A 235 -11.47 16.04 -13.41
N LEU A 236 -12.15 15.90 -14.53
CA LEU A 236 -13.22 14.92 -14.70
C LEU A 236 -12.59 13.62 -15.22
N ILE A 237 -12.77 12.55 -14.51
CA ILE A 237 -12.47 11.18 -14.93
C ILE A 237 -13.82 10.47 -14.97
N GLU A 238 -14.16 9.86 -16.08
CA GLU A 238 -15.51 9.33 -16.29
C GLU A 238 -15.86 8.20 -15.31
N ASP A 239 -14.89 7.30 -15.05
CA ASP A 239 -15.06 6.21 -14.09
C ASP A 239 -15.22 6.73 -12.64
N ASP A 240 -14.41 7.74 -12.25
CA ASP A 240 -14.50 8.37 -10.93
C ASP A 240 -15.85 9.09 -10.77
N TYR A 241 -16.31 9.77 -11.82
CA TYR A 241 -17.60 10.47 -11.81
C TYR A 241 -18.77 9.50 -11.71
N LYS A 242 -18.69 8.36 -12.40
CA LYS A 242 -19.69 7.31 -12.29
C LYS A 242 -19.74 6.75 -10.87
N ALA A 243 -18.59 6.44 -10.28
CA ALA A 243 -18.49 5.98 -8.90
C ALA A 243 -19.03 7.04 -7.90
N ASP A 244 -18.75 8.33 -8.14
CA ASP A 244 -19.26 9.42 -7.30
C ASP A 244 -20.79 9.58 -7.40
N LYS A 245 -21.39 9.33 -8.57
CA LYS A 245 -22.86 9.29 -8.73
C LYS A 245 -23.47 8.16 -7.89
N ASP A 246 -22.85 6.97 -7.91
CA ASP A 246 -23.29 5.85 -7.09
C ASP A 246 -23.20 6.18 -5.59
N LEU A 247 -22.13 6.85 -5.15
CA LEU A 247 -21.98 7.31 -3.77
C LEU A 247 -23.06 8.34 -3.36
N VAL A 248 -23.49 9.20 -4.29
CA VAL A 248 -24.58 10.15 -4.03
C VAL A 248 -25.91 9.40 -3.83
N ILE A 249 -26.24 8.45 -4.70
CA ILE A 249 -27.46 7.63 -4.57
C ILE A 249 -27.38 6.78 -3.29
N GLU A 250 -26.24 6.17 -2.99
CA GLU A 250 -26.01 5.44 -1.74
C GLU A 250 -26.31 6.32 -0.50
N GLN A 251 -25.91 7.60 -0.53
CA GLN A 251 -26.19 8.53 0.57
C GLN A 251 -27.69 8.75 0.79
N TYR A 252 -28.48 8.85 -0.27
CA TYR A 252 -29.93 8.92 -0.19
C TYR A 252 -30.55 7.62 0.30
N ASN A 253 -30.08 6.49 -0.24
CA ASN A 253 -30.56 5.16 0.17
C ASN A 253 -30.29 4.89 1.66
N ASN A 254 -29.15 5.40 2.19
CA ASN A 254 -28.81 5.26 3.60
C ASN A 254 -29.70 6.05 4.55
N GLU A 255 -30.42 7.04 4.05
CA GLU A 255 -31.40 7.83 4.81
C GLU A 255 -32.84 7.39 4.57
N GLY A 256 -33.05 6.35 3.78
CA GLY A 256 -34.36 5.76 3.52
C GLY A 256 -35.00 6.13 2.18
N PHE A 257 -34.37 6.90 1.34
CA PHE A 257 -34.83 7.23 0.00
C PHE A 257 -34.50 6.12 -0.99
N ARG A 258 -35.21 4.99 -0.90
CA ARG A 258 -34.98 3.78 -1.67
C ARG A 258 -35.00 4.00 -3.18
N ASP A 259 -35.90 4.83 -3.66
CA ASP A 259 -36.20 5.06 -5.08
C ASP A 259 -35.38 6.25 -5.63
N ALA A 260 -34.42 6.77 -4.86
CA ALA A 260 -33.58 7.87 -5.29
C ALA A 260 -32.77 7.51 -6.53
N ALA A 261 -32.78 8.38 -7.51
CA ALA A 261 -32.07 8.19 -8.77
C ALA A 261 -31.57 9.50 -9.37
N ILE A 262 -30.48 9.47 -10.09
CA ILE A 262 -30.11 10.57 -10.96
C ILE A 262 -30.85 10.40 -12.29
N THR A 263 -31.82 11.29 -12.55
CA THR A 263 -32.70 11.17 -13.72
C THR A 263 -32.01 11.59 -14.99
N TRP A 264 -31.12 12.56 -14.92
CA TRP A 264 -30.25 12.95 -16.01
C TRP A 264 -29.03 13.68 -15.44
N ASP A 265 -27.93 13.57 -16.18
CA ASP A 265 -26.74 14.35 -15.95
C ASP A 265 -26.10 14.76 -17.30
N THR A 266 -25.48 15.92 -17.33
CA THR A 266 -24.79 16.43 -18.50
C THR A 266 -23.47 17.05 -18.09
N THR A 267 -22.46 16.82 -18.90
CA THR A 267 -21.14 17.41 -18.76
C THR A 267 -20.80 18.14 -20.05
N TYR A 268 -20.39 19.39 -19.98
CA TYR A 268 -19.95 20.14 -21.15
C TYR A 268 -18.78 21.05 -20.82
N ILE A 269 -17.99 21.33 -21.84
CA ILE A 269 -16.87 22.25 -21.74
C ILE A 269 -17.38 23.63 -22.16
N GLN A 270 -17.28 24.59 -21.28
CA GLN A 270 -17.55 25.98 -21.56
C GLN A 270 -16.25 26.63 -22.03
N HIS A 271 -16.23 27.03 -23.29
CA HIS A 271 -15.13 27.80 -23.87
C HIS A 271 -15.22 29.24 -23.41
N ASN A 272 -14.08 29.78 -22.96
CA ASN A 272 -13.95 31.16 -22.51
C ASN A 272 -12.82 31.80 -23.31
N ASP A 273 -13.14 32.82 -24.16
CA ASP A 273 -12.14 33.47 -25.01
C ASP A 273 -11.00 34.15 -24.24
N ASP A 274 -11.29 34.63 -23.02
CA ASP A 274 -10.32 35.32 -22.14
C ASP A 274 -9.78 34.48 -20.97
N LYS A 275 -10.26 33.24 -20.80
CA LYS A 275 -9.92 32.34 -19.67
C LYS A 275 -9.79 30.91 -20.17
N ARG A 276 -9.24 30.05 -19.30
CA ARG A 276 -9.16 28.61 -19.58
C ARG A 276 -10.57 28.00 -19.70
N ASP A 277 -10.65 27.03 -20.60
CA ASP A 277 -11.85 26.19 -20.71
C ASP A 277 -12.22 25.54 -19.38
N GLU A 278 -13.51 25.50 -19.09
CA GLU A 278 -14.06 25.02 -17.82
C GLU A 278 -15.09 23.92 -18.05
N ILE A 279 -15.08 22.88 -17.19
CA ILE A 279 -16.12 21.85 -17.21
C ILE A 279 -17.22 22.24 -16.26
N ILE A 280 -18.45 22.19 -16.77
CA ILE A 280 -19.66 22.33 -15.96
C ILE A 280 -20.41 21.01 -15.97
N ILE A 281 -20.78 20.56 -14.79
CA ILE A 281 -21.57 19.35 -14.56
C ILE A 281 -22.92 19.77 -14.05
N ASN A 282 -23.99 19.35 -14.75
CA ASN A 282 -25.34 19.50 -14.26
C ASN A 282 -25.93 18.12 -13.99
N MET A 283 -26.56 17.92 -12.85
CA MET A 283 -27.26 16.69 -12.50
C MET A 283 -28.61 16.99 -11.87
N ASN A 284 -29.58 16.16 -12.15
CA ASN A 284 -30.88 16.23 -11.54
C ASN A 284 -31.19 14.96 -10.75
N ILE A 285 -31.52 15.12 -9.50
CA ILE A 285 -31.78 14.04 -8.57
C ILE A 285 -33.31 13.95 -8.35
N TYR A 286 -33.81 12.73 -8.49
CA TYR A 286 -35.14 12.37 -8.02
C TYR A 286 -34.97 11.67 -6.69
N GLU A 287 -35.44 12.27 -5.60
CA GLU A 287 -35.27 11.71 -4.25
C GLU A 287 -36.29 10.59 -3.95
N GLY A 288 -37.48 10.66 -4.49
CA GLY A 288 -38.54 9.70 -4.19
C GLY A 288 -39.15 9.88 -2.79
N LYS A 289 -39.77 8.84 -2.27
CA LYS A 289 -40.33 8.83 -0.90
C LYS A 289 -39.30 8.26 0.07
N LYS A 290 -39.38 8.71 1.32
CA LYS A 290 -38.60 8.12 2.41
C LYS A 290 -39.31 6.91 2.98
N TYR A 291 -38.69 5.77 3.02
CA TYR A 291 -39.20 4.50 3.53
C TYR A 291 -38.62 4.15 4.89
N TYR A 292 -39.35 3.35 5.66
CA TYR A 292 -38.97 2.91 7.01
C TYR A 292 -39.18 1.39 7.15
N PHE A 293 -38.34 0.75 7.97
CA PHE A 293 -38.55 -0.62 8.39
C PHE A 293 -39.81 -0.70 9.28
N ARG A 294 -40.74 -1.58 8.94
CA ARG A 294 -41.96 -1.79 9.75
C ARG A 294 -41.89 -3.09 10.55
N ASN A 295 -41.96 -4.22 9.89
CA ASN A 295 -41.85 -5.51 10.54
C ASN A 295 -40.69 -6.30 9.95
N ILE A 296 -39.82 -6.82 10.83
CA ILE A 296 -38.72 -7.73 10.43
C ILE A 296 -39.00 -9.07 11.06
N THR A 297 -39.32 -10.07 10.23
CA THR A 297 -39.64 -11.42 10.65
C THR A 297 -38.57 -12.41 10.23
N TRP A 298 -38.36 -13.44 11.03
CA TRP A 298 -37.37 -14.47 10.79
C TRP A 298 -38.03 -15.81 10.52
N VAL A 299 -37.60 -16.51 9.45
CA VAL A 299 -38.11 -17.80 9.04
C VAL A 299 -36.98 -18.73 8.71
N GLY A 300 -36.99 -19.95 9.27
CA GLY A 300 -35.97 -20.98 9.04
C GLY A 300 -34.82 -20.98 10.02
N ASN A 301 -34.82 -20.10 11.03
CA ASN A 301 -33.82 -20.07 12.10
C ASN A 301 -34.17 -21.11 13.18
N THR A 302 -33.36 -22.14 13.33
CA THR A 302 -33.52 -23.19 14.33
C THR A 302 -32.48 -23.15 15.44
N LYS A 303 -31.29 -22.66 15.11
CA LYS A 303 -30.15 -22.58 16.05
C LYS A 303 -30.23 -21.39 16.99
N TYR A 304 -30.55 -20.21 16.49
CA TYR A 304 -30.64 -18.99 17.25
C TYR A 304 -32.08 -18.47 17.21
N THR A 305 -32.51 -17.87 18.32
CA THR A 305 -33.86 -17.32 18.42
C THR A 305 -34.03 -16.07 17.54
N SER A 306 -35.24 -15.79 17.10
CA SER A 306 -35.55 -14.57 16.35
C SER A 306 -35.18 -13.31 17.11
N GLN A 307 -35.26 -13.32 18.45
CA GLN A 307 -34.87 -12.20 19.28
C GLN A 307 -33.35 -11.96 19.22
N GLU A 308 -32.55 -13.01 19.39
CA GLU A 308 -31.09 -12.92 19.30
C GLU A 308 -30.62 -12.41 17.94
N LEU A 309 -31.25 -12.88 16.86
CA LEU A 309 -30.95 -12.42 15.50
C LEU A 309 -31.36 -10.95 15.29
N SER A 310 -32.50 -10.52 15.84
CA SER A 310 -32.93 -9.12 15.77
C SER A 310 -32.03 -8.20 16.57
N ASP A 311 -31.62 -8.59 17.78
CA ASP A 311 -30.66 -7.83 18.59
C ASP A 311 -29.31 -7.72 17.87
N ARG A 312 -28.89 -8.77 17.17
CA ARG A 312 -27.67 -8.81 16.37
C ARG A 312 -27.78 -7.98 15.10
N LEU A 313 -28.95 -7.94 14.47
CA LEU A 313 -29.22 -7.13 13.28
C LEU A 313 -29.14 -5.64 13.57
N ARG A 314 -29.44 -5.19 14.77
CA ARG A 314 -29.35 -3.79 15.20
C ARG A 314 -30.15 -2.83 14.30
N ILE A 315 -31.29 -3.27 13.81
CA ILE A 315 -32.27 -2.49 13.04
C ILE A 315 -33.61 -2.64 13.75
N ASN A 316 -34.22 -1.49 14.11
CA ASN A 316 -35.48 -1.46 14.83
C ASN A 316 -36.63 -1.08 13.88
N ASN A 317 -37.84 -1.44 14.28
CA ASN A 317 -39.04 -0.98 13.59
C ASN A 317 -39.14 0.56 13.71
N GLY A 318 -39.38 1.23 12.59
CA GLY A 318 -39.42 2.69 12.49
C GLY A 318 -38.06 3.33 12.11
N ASP A 319 -36.96 2.56 12.03
CA ASP A 319 -35.69 3.06 11.49
C ASP A 319 -35.85 3.35 9.97
N PRO A 320 -35.14 4.34 9.44
CA PRO A 320 -35.10 4.59 8.00
C PRO A 320 -34.59 3.34 7.25
N TYR A 321 -35.27 3.02 6.13
CA TYR A 321 -34.89 1.88 5.30
C TYR A 321 -33.48 2.08 4.72
N ASN A 322 -32.56 1.24 5.11
CA ASN A 322 -31.16 1.30 4.68
C ASN A 322 -30.71 -0.10 4.23
N LYS A 323 -30.67 -0.30 2.92
CA LYS A 323 -30.30 -1.59 2.32
C LYS A 323 -28.84 -1.95 2.56
N GLU A 324 -27.95 -0.97 2.56
CA GLU A 324 -26.53 -1.19 2.81
C GLU A 324 -26.30 -1.63 4.26
N LEU A 325 -26.89 -0.91 5.22
CA LEU A 325 -26.83 -1.27 6.64
C LEU A 325 -27.39 -2.68 6.87
N LEU A 326 -28.54 -3.00 6.26
CA LEU A 326 -29.17 -4.32 6.33
C LEU A 326 -28.19 -5.39 5.80
N THR A 327 -27.67 -5.21 4.61
CA THR A 327 -26.74 -6.15 3.97
C THR A 327 -25.45 -6.31 4.77
N ARG A 328 -24.89 -5.23 5.29
CA ARG A 328 -23.69 -5.24 6.14
C ARG A 328 -23.93 -5.99 7.44
N ASN A 329 -25.01 -5.72 8.14
CA ASN A 329 -25.34 -6.37 9.41
C ASN A 329 -25.71 -7.84 9.24
N ILE A 330 -26.13 -8.27 8.05
CA ILE A 330 -26.35 -9.67 7.71
C ILE A 330 -25.04 -10.36 7.36
N ASN A 331 -24.27 -9.82 6.39
CA ASN A 331 -23.24 -10.58 5.69
C ASN A 331 -21.82 -10.28 6.15
N TYR A 332 -21.51 -9.03 6.48
CA TYR A 332 -20.14 -8.62 6.79
C TYR A 332 -20.06 -7.31 7.56
N ASP A 333 -19.81 -7.41 8.84
CA ASP A 333 -19.38 -6.30 9.69
C ASP A 333 -17.88 -6.49 9.99
N PRO A 334 -17.00 -5.51 9.71
CA PRO A 334 -15.56 -5.61 10.02
C PRO A 334 -15.25 -5.96 11.48
N THR A 335 -16.19 -5.72 12.39
CA THR A 335 -16.07 -6.09 13.82
C THR A 335 -16.54 -7.51 14.16
N GLY A 336 -16.95 -8.30 13.15
CA GLY A 336 -17.47 -9.66 13.34
C GLY A 336 -18.83 -9.73 14.05
N LYS A 337 -19.56 -8.60 14.08
CA LYS A 337 -20.86 -8.51 14.75
C LYS A 337 -22.05 -8.68 13.79
N ASP A 338 -21.82 -9.16 12.57
CA ASP A 338 -22.88 -9.53 11.63
C ASP A 338 -23.48 -10.91 11.94
N ILE A 339 -24.62 -11.18 11.33
CA ILE A 339 -25.36 -12.44 11.55
C ILE A 339 -24.63 -13.63 10.91
N SER A 340 -24.07 -13.45 9.71
CA SER A 340 -23.33 -14.52 9.04
C SER A 340 -22.09 -14.94 9.85
N SER A 341 -21.38 -14.01 10.47
CA SER A 341 -20.26 -14.34 11.36
C SER A 341 -20.70 -15.18 12.57
N LEU A 342 -21.86 -14.86 13.18
CA LEU A 342 -22.40 -15.63 14.31
C LEU A 342 -22.57 -17.12 13.97
N TYR A 343 -23.14 -17.41 12.80
CA TYR A 343 -23.32 -18.78 12.37
C TYR A 343 -22.04 -19.42 11.85
N MET A 344 -21.24 -18.70 11.08
CA MET A 344 -20.00 -19.24 10.51
C MET A 344 -18.94 -19.51 11.58
N ASP A 345 -18.95 -18.80 12.71
CA ASP A 345 -18.05 -19.07 13.83
C ASP A 345 -18.44 -20.31 14.62
N ASP A 346 -19.68 -20.77 14.47
CA ASP A 346 -20.17 -22.05 15.03
C ASP A 346 -20.24 -23.17 13.95
N GLY A 347 -19.49 -23.04 12.88
CA GLY A 347 -19.31 -24.08 11.87
C GLY A 347 -20.33 -24.09 10.71
N TYR A 348 -21.32 -23.24 10.68
CA TYR A 348 -22.35 -23.21 9.64
C TYR A 348 -21.85 -22.52 8.38
N LEU A 349 -20.90 -23.12 7.67
CA LEU A 349 -20.25 -22.56 6.47
C LEU A 349 -21.25 -22.25 5.34
N PHE A 350 -22.32 -23.03 5.22
CA PHE A 350 -23.32 -22.90 4.16
C PHE A 350 -24.46 -21.93 4.53
N PHE A 351 -24.35 -21.27 5.67
CA PHE A 351 -25.32 -20.31 6.15
C PHE A 351 -25.54 -19.18 5.15
N ARG A 352 -26.77 -18.83 4.94
CA ARG A 352 -27.15 -17.64 4.16
C ARG A 352 -28.49 -17.09 4.64
N VAL A 353 -28.64 -15.79 4.58
CA VAL A 353 -29.92 -15.09 4.81
C VAL A 353 -30.31 -14.33 3.56
N MET A 354 -31.58 -14.46 3.18
CA MET A 354 -32.15 -13.74 2.07
C MET A 354 -33.23 -12.77 2.59
N PRO A 355 -32.93 -11.48 2.71
CA PRO A 355 -33.94 -10.49 3.05
C PRO A 355 -34.92 -10.36 1.87
N THR A 356 -36.20 -10.56 2.11
CA THR A 356 -37.27 -10.47 1.11
C THR A 356 -38.27 -9.41 1.55
N GLU A 357 -38.47 -8.40 0.75
CA GLU A 357 -39.54 -7.43 0.95
C GLU A 357 -40.90 -8.08 0.64
N ILE A 358 -41.74 -8.29 1.65
CA ILE A 358 -42.98 -8.99 1.49
C ILE A 358 -44.18 -8.06 1.28
N ASN A 359 -44.11 -6.82 1.82
CA ASN A 359 -45.15 -5.85 1.70
C ASN A 359 -44.59 -4.43 1.78
N ILE A 360 -45.18 -3.52 1.02
CA ILE A 360 -44.90 -2.08 1.08
C ILE A 360 -46.25 -1.38 1.28
N ASP A 361 -46.41 -0.76 2.43
CA ASP A 361 -47.62 -0.02 2.80
C ASP A 361 -47.26 1.45 3.04
N ASN A 362 -47.67 2.31 2.10
CA ASN A 362 -47.35 3.73 2.04
C ASN A 362 -45.84 4.04 2.01
N ASP A 363 -45.24 4.21 3.18
CA ASP A 363 -43.82 4.55 3.42
C ASP A 363 -43.12 3.47 4.26
N SER A 364 -43.75 2.34 4.51
CA SER A 364 -43.29 1.31 5.43
C SER A 364 -43.09 -0.03 4.73
N ILE A 365 -41.96 -0.67 4.99
CA ILE A 365 -41.56 -1.92 4.35
C ILE A 365 -41.50 -3.04 5.38
N ASP A 366 -42.21 -4.16 5.08
CA ASP A 366 -42.11 -5.40 5.83
C ASP A 366 -41.06 -6.32 5.18
N ILE A 367 -40.14 -6.86 5.98
CA ILE A 367 -39.08 -7.72 5.52
C ILE A 367 -39.15 -9.08 6.20
N GLU A 368 -39.12 -10.13 5.39
CA GLU A 368 -38.98 -11.51 5.85
C GLU A 368 -37.53 -11.96 5.62
N MET A 369 -36.86 -12.29 6.72
CA MET A 369 -35.51 -12.82 6.73
C MET A 369 -35.55 -14.35 6.58
N ARG A 370 -35.32 -14.83 5.36
CA ARG A 370 -35.29 -16.27 5.08
C ARG A 370 -33.90 -16.83 5.37
N VAL A 371 -33.81 -17.61 6.44
CA VAL A 371 -32.60 -18.22 6.94
C VAL A 371 -32.44 -19.64 6.38
N TYR A 372 -31.25 -19.91 5.84
CA TYR A 372 -30.82 -21.26 5.45
C TYR A 372 -29.56 -21.59 6.24
N GLU A 373 -29.71 -22.35 7.31
CA GLU A 373 -28.61 -22.64 8.24
C GLU A 373 -27.59 -23.60 7.63
N GLY A 374 -28.06 -24.63 6.92
CA GLY A 374 -27.22 -25.71 6.42
C GLY A 374 -26.69 -26.64 7.52
N SER A 375 -25.69 -27.43 7.20
CA SER A 375 -25.02 -28.31 8.17
C SER A 375 -23.73 -27.68 8.67
N GLN A 376 -23.33 -28.02 9.89
CA GLN A 376 -22.01 -27.64 10.42
C GLN A 376 -20.91 -28.37 9.65
N ALA A 377 -19.84 -27.65 9.32
CA ALA A 377 -18.66 -28.17 8.66
C ALA A 377 -17.48 -28.20 9.62
N ARG A 378 -16.65 -29.27 9.53
CA ARG A 378 -15.38 -29.36 10.23
C ARG A 378 -14.24 -29.15 9.26
N ILE A 379 -13.15 -28.58 9.74
CA ILE A 379 -11.93 -28.40 8.95
C ILE A 379 -11.36 -29.80 8.64
N GLY A 380 -11.28 -30.18 7.36
CA GLY A 380 -10.70 -31.44 6.91
C GLY A 380 -9.18 -31.31 6.78
N LYS A 381 -8.72 -30.60 5.79
CA LYS A 381 -7.30 -30.40 5.46
C LYS A 381 -6.97 -28.93 5.45
N VAL A 382 -5.74 -28.59 5.86
CA VAL A 382 -5.19 -27.24 5.74
C VAL A 382 -3.87 -27.33 4.98
N ASP A 383 -3.87 -26.79 3.77
CA ASP A 383 -2.71 -26.72 2.88
C ASP A 383 -2.15 -25.30 2.81
N ILE A 384 -0.84 -25.21 2.61
CA ILE A 384 -0.10 -23.96 2.42
C ILE A 384 0.68 -24.08 1.14
N THR A 385 0.56 -23.09 0.25
CA THR A 385 1.26 -23.08 -1.04
C THR A 385 1.91 -21.71 -1.27
N GLY A 386 3.00 -21.68 -2.05
CA GLY A 386 3.72 -20.46 -2.39
C GLY A 386 4.78 -20.00 -1.37
N ASN A 387 4.99 -20.76 -0.29
CA ASN A 387 6.08 -20.56 0.67
C ASN A 387 7.35 -21.29 0.19
N THR A 388 8.05 -20.71 -0.77
CA THR A 388 9.22 -21.35 -1.42
C THR A 388 10.48 -21.33 -0.55
N THR A 389 10.66 -20.28 0.23
CA THR A 389 11.83 -20.05 1.10
C THR A 389 11.51 -20.32 2.56
N THR A 390 10.30 -19.93 3.00
CA THR A 390 9.82 -20.08 4.37
C THR A 390 9.35 -21.51 4.60
N ASN A 391 9.84 -22.14 5.65
CA ASN A 391 9.44 -23.49 6.03
C ASN A 391 7.95 -23.55 6.41
N ASP A 392 7.25 -24.60 6.00
CA ASP A 392 5.81 -24.81 6.24
C ASP A 392 5.41 -24.63 7.71
N PHE A 393 6.21 -25.16 8.65
CA PHE A 393 5.92 -25.05 10.08
C PHE A 393 5.87 -23.61 10.60
N VAL A 394 6.56 -22.66 9.94
CA VAL A 394 6.56 -21.25 10.33
C VAL A 394 5.20 -20.60 10.08
N VAL A 395 4.58 -20.94 8.97
CA VAL A 395 3.21 -20.47 8.64
C VAL A 395 2.20 -21.25 9.45
N ARG A 396 2.31 -22.58 9.46
CA ARG A 396 1.33 -23.49 10.10
C ARG A 396 1.13 -23.20 11.59
N ARG A 397 2.20 -22.83 12.32
CA ARG A 397 2.11 -22.53 13.75
C ARG A 397 1.31 -21.27 14.09
N GLU A 398 1.15 -20.35 13.11
CA GLU A 398 0.36 -19.11 13.27
C GLU A 398 -1.13 -19.34 12.95
N LEU A 399 -1.48 -20.43 12.25
CA LEU A 399 -2.84 -20.71 11.87
C LEU A 399 -3.71 -21.07 13.09
N LYS A 400 -4.92 -20.53 13.09
CA LYS A 400 -5.98 -20.89 14.06
C LYS A 400 -6.92 -21.95 13.50
N THR A 401 -6.94 -22.11 12.17
CA THR A 401 -7.70 -23.12 11.46
C THR A 401 -7.01 -24.49 11.59
N ILE A 402 -7.43 -25.29 12.57
CA ILE A 402 -6.81 -26.57 12.90
C ILE A 402 -7.69 -27.71 12.37
N PRO A 403 -7.14 -28.70 11.62
CA PRO A 403 -7.88 -29.86 11.17
C PRO A 403 -8.65 -30.57 12.29
N GLY A 404 -9.90 -30.98 12.03
CA GLY A 404 -10.80 -31.62 12.99
C GLY A 404 -11.65 -30.66 13.83
N GLN A 405 -11.31 -29.40 13.95
CA GLN A 405 -12.12 -28.38 14.64
C GLN A 405 -13.31 -27.96 13.75
N LEU A 406 -14.32 -27.35 14.38
CA LEU A 406 -15.39 -26.70 13.61
C LEU A 406 -14.81 -25.56 12.81
N TYR A 407 -15.38 -25.31 11.62
CA TYR A 407 -15.02 -24.14 10.84
C TYR A 407 -15.42 -22.87 11.60
N SER A 408 -14.55 -21.89 11.62
CA SER A 408 -14.81 -20.55 12.15
C SER A 408 -14.26 -19.51 11.19
N ARG A 409 -15.11 -18.56 10.83
CA ARG A 409 -14.73 -17.41 10.00
C ARG A 409 -13.75 -16.49 10.72
N ASP A 410 -13.97 -16.30 12.02
CA ASP A 410 -13.05 -15.51 12.86
C ASP A 410 -11.65 -16.12 12.89
N ASP A 411 -11.56 -17.44 13.07
CA ASP A 411 -10.29 -18.16 13.04
C ASP A 411 -9.60 -18.08 11.68
N LEU A 412 -10.36 -18.08 10.58
CA LEU A 412 -9.82 -17.91 9.23
C LEU A 412 -9.24 -16.48 9.06
N ILE A 413 -10.02 -15.45 9.39
CA ILE A 413 -9.60 -14.05 9.30
C ILE A 413 -8.39 -13.80 10.22
N ARG A 414 -8.42 -14.39 11.40
CA ARG A 414 -7.32 -14.30 12.36
C ARG A 414 -6.05 -14.96 11.82
N SER A 415 -6.17 -16.13 11.20
CA SER A 415 -5.04 -16.81 10.55
C SER A 415 -4.43 -15.95 9.45
N ILE A 416 -5.25 -15.31 8.62
CA ILE A 416 -4.77 -14.36 7.59
C ILE A 416 -3.98 -13.22 8.24
N ARG A 417 -4.52 -12.62 9.30
CA ARG A 417 -3.87 -11.51 10.02
C ARG A 417 -2.54 -11.93 10.64
N GLU A 418 -2.47 -13.11 11.25
CA GLU A 418 -1.22 -13.63 11.82
C GLU A 418 -0.18 -13.90 10.72
N ILE A 419 -0.58 -14.40 9.54
CA ILE A 419 0.32 -14.56 8.38
C ILE A 419 0.81 -13.19 7.89
N GLN A 420 -0.08 -12.19 7.80
CA GLN A 420 0.29 -10.83 7.41
C GLN A 420 1.32 -10.20 8.35
N GLN A 421 1.18 -10.45 9.65
CA GLN A 421 2.09 -9.95 10.68
C GLN A 421 3.50 -10.55 10.61
N LEU A 422 3.68 -11.70 9.98
CA LEU A 422 5.00 -12.27 9.73
C LEU A 422 5.87 -11.34 8.85
N GLY A 423 5.24 -10.61 7.90
CA GLY A 423 5.94 -9.68 7.02
C GLY A 423 6.78 -10.35 5.93
N TYR A 424 6.56 -11.62 5.64
CA TYR A 424 7.29 -12.40 4.61
C TYR A 424 6.52 -12.51 3.31
N PHE A 425 5.21 -12.25 3.37
CA PHE A 425 4.27 -12.47 2.28
C PHE A 425 3.61 -11.17 1.86
N ASN A 426 3.26 -11.08 0.58
CA ASN A 426 2.48 -9.96 0.05
C ASN A 426 1.07 -9.96 0.63
N ASN A 427 0.74 -8.94 1.39
CA ASN A 427 -0.53 -8.85 2.11
C ASN A 427 -1.76 -8.84 1.19
N GLU A 428 -1.63 -8.31 -0.03
CA GLU A 428 -2.73 -8.23 -1.00
C GLU A 428 -2.97 -9.57 -1.73
N LYS A 429 -1.99 -10.48 -1.66
CA LYS A 429 -2.03 -11.77 -2.36
C LYS A 429 -2.17 -12.98 -1.43
N ILE A 430 -2.49 -12.76 -0.16
CA ILE A 430 -2.88 -13.85 0.73
C ILE A 430 -4.34 -14.20 0.44
N ASN A 431 -4.55 -15.30 -0.25
CA ASN A 431 -5.88 -15.74 -0.66
C ASN A 431 -6.21 -17.13 -0.08
N PRO A 432 -7.05 -17.22 0.96
CA PRO A 432 -7.52 -18.50 1.46
C PRO A 432 -8.60 -19.05 0.53
N LYS A 433 -8.35 -20.17 -0.09
CA LYS A 433 -9.37 -20.95 -0.80
C LYS A 433 -10.05 -21.88 0.18
N VAL A 434 -11.36 -21.76 0.29
CA VAL A 434 -12.21 -22.56 1.16
C VAL A 434 -13.03 -23.49 0.28
N GLU A 435 -12.70 -24.78 0.25
CA GLU A 435 -13.32 -25.78 -0.61
C GLU A 435 -14.17 -26.73 0.24
N PRO A 436 -15.51 -26.59 0.20
CA PRO A 436 -16.39 -27.45 0.98
C PRO A 436 -16.53 -28.83 0.35
N ASN A 437 -16.34 -29.86 1.16
CA ASN A 437 -16.65 -31.25 0.82
C ASN A 437 -18.00 -31.64 1.42
N VAL A 438 -19.04 -31.47 0.64
CA VAL A 438 -20.43 -31.73 1.07
C VAL A 438 -20.67 -33.20 1.45
N GLN A 439 -19.94 -34.16 0.84
CA GLN A 439 -20.14 -35.59 1.12
C GLN A 439 -19.66 -35.95 2.53
N ASN A 440 -18.58 -35.35 2.99
CA ASN A 440 -17.97 -35.68 4.29
C ASN A 440 -18.34 -34.69 5.40
N GLY A 441 -19.05 -33.60 5.09
CA GLY A 441 -19.31 -32.51 6.04
C GLY A 441 -18.04 -31.79 6.50
N THR A 442 -17.00 -31.78 5.65
CA THR A 442 -15.71 -31.14 5.93
C THR A 442 -15.45 -29.99 4.98
N VAL A 443 -14.51 -29.15 5.33
CA VAL A 443 -14.01 -28.06 4.48
C VAL A 443 -12.49 -28.12 4.45
N ASP A 444 -11.94 -28.10 3.24
CA ASP A 444 -10.51 -28.00 3.04
C ASP A 444 -10.12 -26.55 2.80
N ILE A 445 -9.05 -26.10 3.43
CA ILE A 445 -8.59 -24.71 3.37
C ILE A 445 -7.18 -24.69 2.78
N THR A 446 -7.00 -24.00 1.67
CA THR A 446 -5.68 -23.79 1.07
C THR A 446 -5.30 -22.32 1.17
N TYR A 447 -4.23 -22.03 1.90
CA TYR A 447 -3.64 -20.69 1.94
C TYR A 447 -2.66 -20.53 0.79
N GLU A 448 -3.07 -19.79 -0.24
CA GLU A 448 -2.17 -19.38 -1.33
C GLU A 448 -1.41 -18.14 -0.90
N LEU A 449 -0.10 -18.26 -0.81
CA LEU A 449 0.80 -17.21 -0.37
C LEU A 449 1.71 -16.79 -1.53
N MET A 450 2.19 -15.57 -1.48
CA MET A 450 3.24 -15.10 -2.38
C MET A 450 4.34 -14.46 -1.54
N GLU A 451 5.51 -15.11 -1.50
CA GLU A 451 6.66 -14.55 -0.80
C GLU A 451 7.15 -13.28 -1.49
N GLU A 452 7.43 -12.28 -0.68
CA GLU A 452 8.14 -11.07 -1.12
C GLU A 452 9.59 -11.13 -0.67
N ASN A 453 10.51 -10.76 -1.58
CA ASN A 453 11.95 -10.68 -1.28
C ASN A 453 12.32 -9.63 -0.21
N ASN A 454 11.34 -8.93 0.35
CA ASN A 454 11.50 -7.75 1.19
C ASN A 454 11.31 -8.01 2.69
N GLY A 455 11.39 -9.25 3.15
CA GLY A 455 11.38 -9.56 4.58
C GLY A 455 12.55 -8.90 5.34
N ASN A 456 13.60 -8.50 4.63
CA ASN A 456 14.74 -7.79 5.20
C ASN A 456 14.46 -6.28 5.19
N MET A 457 14.51 -5.66 6.38
CA MET A 457 14.27 -4.23 6.53
C MET A 457 15.59 -3.50 6.73
N VAL A 458 15.80 -2.45 5.94
CA VAL A 458 16.84 -1.45 6.16
C VAL A 458 16.17 -0.26 6.81
N ASN A 459 16.59 0.09 8.01
CA ASN A 459 16.06 1.22 8.75
C ASN A 459 17.12 2.31 8.81
N ALA A 460 16.75 3.52 8.43
CA ALA A 460 17.54 4.71 8.70
C ALA A 460 16.69 5.64 9.57
N SER A 461 17.24 6.08 10.67
CA SER A 461 16.54 6.98 11.58
C SER A 461 17.49 8.04 12.14
N GLY A 462 16.95 9.02 12.78
CA GLY A 462 17.74 10.06 13.44
C GLY A 462 16.89 10.91 14.37
N GLY A 463 17.55 11.72 15.19
CA GLY A 463 16.91 12.66 16.09
C GLY A 463 17.79 13.88 16.30
N TRP A 464 17.16 15.02 16.49
CA TRP A 464 17.85 16.27 16.84
C TRP A 464 17.37 16.72 18.22
N GLY A 465 18.29 16.97 19.14
CA GLY A 465 17.98 17.47 20.48
C GLY A 465 19.26 17.78 21.25
N GLY A 466 19.19 18.72 22.19
CA GLY A 466 20.36 19.16 22.99
C GLY A 466 21.54 19.65 22.16
N GLY A 467 21.28 20.19 20.96
CA GLY A 467 22.33 20.66 20.05
C GLY A 467 23.03 19.54 19.25
N MET A 468 22.56 18.27 19.37
CA MET A 468 23.13 17.11 18.69
C MET A 468 22.20 16.53 17.66
N LEU A 469 22.74 16.10 16.51
CA LEU A 469 22.07 15.24 15.54
C LEU A 469 22.60 13.80 15.70
N ILE A 470 21.72 12.87 15.96
CA ILE A 470 22.06 11.44 16.01
C ILE A 470 21.46 10.74 14.80
N LEU A 471 22.27 9.96 14.12
CA LEU A 471 21.86 9.13 13.01
C LEU A 471 21.97 7.67 13.43
N GLN A 472 21.00 6.89 13.00
CA GLN A 472 20.98 5.43 13.19
C GLN A 472 20.78 4.75 11.84
N ALA A 473 21.56 3.72 11.58
CA ALA A 473 21.34 2.77 10.50
C ALA A 473 21.14 1.38 11.11
N GLY A 474 20.15 0.67 10.63
CA GLY A 474 19.82 -0.66 11.12
C GLY A 474 19.47 -1.61 9.98
N PHE A 475 19.86 -2.87 10.15
CA PHE A 475 19.48 -3.99 9.29
C PHE A 475 18.75 -5.00 10.14
N THR A 476 17.51 -5.31 9.75
CA THR A 476 16.73 -6.37 10.37
C THR A 476 16.48 -7.46 9.35
N PHE A 477 17.05 -8.60 9.60
CA PHE A 477 16.82 -9.82 8.83
C PHE A 477 15.68 -10.58 9.51
N THR A 478 14.54 -10.60 8.85
CA THR A 478 13.41 -11.41 9.25
C THR A 478 13.52 -12.78 8.59
N ASN A 479 12.85 -13.78 9.10
CA ASN A 479 12.90 -15.14 8.56
C ASN A 479 14.28 -15.83 8.59
N PHE A 480 15.19 -15.41 9.49
CA PHE A 480 16.50 -16.04 9.67
C PHE A 480 16.38 -17.51 10.10
N SER A 481 17.36 -18.34 9.75
CA SER A 481 17.41 -19.76 10.12
C SER A 481 18.73 -20.12 10.81
N THR A 482 18.70 -20.40 12.11
CA THR A 482 19.85 -20.92 12.82
C THR A 482 20.20 -22.36 12.42
N ARG A 483 19.24 -23.14 11.94
CA ARG A 483 19.48 -24.51 11.48
C ARG A 483 20.38 -24.56 10.25
N LYS A 484 20.25 -23.58 9.35
CA LYS A 484 21.05 -23.45 8.14
C LYS A 484 22.31 -22.60 8.34
N PHE A 485 22.65 -22.23 9.60
CA PHE A 485 23.77 -21.33 9.88
C PHE A 485 25.12 -21.92 9.44
N PHE A 486 25.31 -23.21 9.54
CA PHE A 486 26.52 -23.90 9.10
C PHE A 486 26.48 -24.44 7.67
N ASP A 487 25.38 -24.18 6.96
CA ASP A 487 25.23 -24.50 5.55
C ASP A 487 25.61 -23.27 4.70
N TRP A 488 26.81 -23.26 4.16
CA TRP A 488 27.35 -22.15 3.39
C TRP A 488 26.60 -21.88 2.09
N ASP A 489 25.96 -22.88 1.51
CA ASP A 489 25.15 -22.73 0.29
C ASP A 489 23.83 -21.96 0.56
N ALA A 490 23.39 -21.92 1.82
CA ALA A 490 22.20 -21.20 2.25
C ALA A 490 22.43 -19.70 2.49
N TRP A 491 23.69 -19.22 2.49
CA TRP A 491 24.04 -17.81 2.72
C TRP A 491 23.80 -16.93 1.50
N ARG A 492 22.60 -16.22 1.44
CA ARG A 492 22.19 -15.34 0.33
C ARG A 492 21.39 -14.09 0.79
N PRO A 493 21.92 -13.11 1.48
CA PRO A 493 23.19 -12.99 2.21
C PRO A 493 23.23 -13.73 3.55
N LEU A 494 22.08 -14.07 4.15
CA LEU A 494 21.96 -14.85 5.38
C LEU A 494 21.05 -16.06 5.14
N PRO A 495 21.20 -17.14 5.92
CA PRO A 495 20.33 -18.30 5.85
C PRO A 495 18.91 -17.96 6.32
N VAL A 496 17.91 -18.34 5.53
CA VAL A 496 16.50 -18.02 5.76
C VAL A 496 15.62 -19.26 5.82
N GLY A 497 14.42 -19.11 6.44
CA GLY A 497 13.37 -20.12 6.41
C GLY A 497 12.71 -20.48 7.74
N ASP A 498 13.30 -20.16 8.90
CA ASP A 498 12.79 -20.58 10.22
C ASP A 498 11.98 -19.50 10.95
N GLY A 499 11.84 -18.31 10.34
CA GLY A 499 11.06 -17.21 10.93
C GLY A 499 11.72 -16.55 12.14
N GLN A 500 13.01 -16.72 12.32
CA GLN A 500 13.78 -16.03 13.36
C GLN A 500 14.17 -14.63 12.89
N ARG A 501 14.52 -13.75 13.82
CA ARG A 501 14.90 -12.37 13.50
C ARG A 501 16.29 -12.07 14.03
N VAL A 502 17.13 -11.48 13.20
CA VAL A 502 18.41 -10.89 13.58
C VAL A 502 18.39 -9.41 13.24
N SER A 503 18.68 -8.57 14.22
CA SER A 503 18.78 -7.13 13.99
C SER A 503 20.14 -6.61 14.39
N ILE A 504 20.72 -5.81 13.53
CA ILE A 504 21.99 -5.11 13.74
C ILE A 504 21.70 -3.63 13.59
N SER A 505 22.13 -2.81 14.56
CA SER A 505 22.03 -1.36 14.40
C SER A 505 23.31 -0.66 14.82
N VAL A 506 23.56 0.47 14.17
CA VAL A 506 24.67 1.37 14.48
C VAL A 506 24.11 2.77 14.61
N GLN A 507 24.56 3.50 15.62
CA GLN A 507 24.16 4.86 15.93
C GLN A 507 25.40 5.75 16.05
N THR A 508 25.33 6.99 15.56
CA THR A 508 26.42 7.94 15.69
C THR A 508 25.94 9.37 15.50
N ASN A 509 26.66 10.32 16.12
CA ASN A 509 26.57 11.74 15.78
C ASN A 509 27.76 12.22 14.93
N GLY A 510 28.60 11.29 14.49
CA GLY A 510 29.78 11.55 13.66
C GLY A 510 31.03 11.97 14.42
N SER A 511 30.92 12.50 15.64
CA SER A 511 32.05 13.10 16.37
C SER A 511 32.34 12.45 17.72
N TYR A 512 31.38 12.46 18.63
CA TYR A 512 31.64 12.07 20.04
C TYR A 512 30.68 11.02 20.57
N TYR A 513 29.74 10.54 19.76
CA TYR A 513 28.86 9.44 20.14
C TYR A 513 28.84 8.37 19.07
N TYR A 514 29.03 7.14 19.49
CA TYR A 514 28.79 5.96 18.68
C TYR A 514 28.25 4.81 19.52
N GLY A 515 27.36 4.04 18.91
CA GLY A 515 26.78 2.87 19.53
C GLY A 515 26.48 1.80 18.50
N GLY A 516 26.39 0.57 18.99
CA GLY A 516 26.00 -0.56 18.15
C GLY A 516 25.23 -1.59 18.96
N SER A 517 24.28 -2.26 18.30
CA SER A 517 23.54 -3.36 18.92
C SER A 517 23.37 -4.54 17.97
N LEU A 518 23.35 -5.72 18.53
CA LEU A 518 23.01 -6.98 17.88
C LEU A 518 21.94 -7.66 18.70
N SER A 519 20.84 -8.04 18.08
CA SER A 519 19.78 -8.81 18.74
C SER A 519 19.33 -9.99 17.90
N PHE A 520 18.98 -11.06 18.57
CA PHE A 520 18.40 -12.27 17.99
C PHE A 520 17.07 -12.55 18.68
N THR A 521 16.05 -12.89 17.89
CA THR A 521 14.72 -13.27 18.42
C THR A 521 14.24 -14.56 17.76
N GLU A 522 13.93 -15.56 18.60
CA GLU A 522 13.19 -16.77 18.23
C GLU A 522 11.74 -16.58 18.70
N PRO A 523 10.75 -16.39 17.81
CA PRO A 523 9.37 -16.10 18.20
C PRO A 523 8.63 -17.31 18.78
N TRP A 524 9.08 -18.54 18.50
CA TRP A 524 8.45 -19.79 18.95
C TRP A 524 9.46 -20.73 19.59
N LEU A 525 10.00 -20.38 20.73
CA LEU A 525 10.96 -21.18 21.46
C LEU A 525 10.41 -22.61 21.72
N GLY A 526 11.09 -23.61 21.17
CA GLY A 526 10.65 -25.00 21.23
C GLY A 526 9.51 -25.37 20.26
N GLY A 527 9.06 -24.46 19.39
CA GLY A 527 8.16 -24.72 18.25
C GLY A 527 6.69 -25.06 18.59
N ARG A 528 6.33 -25.21 19.86
CA ARG A 528 4.99 -25.68 20.25
C ARG A 528 4.06 -24.60 20.82
N LYS A 529 4.62 -23.55 21.36
CA LYS A 529 3.86 -22.47 22.01
C LYS A 529 4.41 -21.11 21.55
N PRO A 530 3.58 -20.07 21.42
CA PRO A 530 4.01 -18.72 21.05
C PRO A 530 4.77 -18.08 22.23
N THR A 531 5.97 -18.60 22.51
CA THR A 531 6.88 -18.11 23.53
C THR A 531 8.13 -17.61 22.82
N SER A 532 8.36 -16.31 22.84
CA SER A 532 9.53 -15.70 22.20
C SER A 532 10.72 -15.71 23.16
N LEU A 533 11.90 -15.95 22.60
CA LEU A 533 13.18 -15.71 23.26
C LEU A 533 13.89 -14.58 22.49
N THR A 534 14.28 -13.53 23.22
CA THR A 534 15.10 -12.46 22.66
C THR A 534 16.39 -12.35 23.45
N ALA A 535 17.53 -12.38 22.75
CA ALA A 535 18.85 -12.14 23.30
C ALA A 535 19.50 -10.99 22.56
N GLY A 536 20.18 -10.11 23.26
CA GLY A 536 20.84 -8.95 22.65
C GLY A 536 22.08 -8.51 23.41
N ILE A 537 22.98 -7.91 22.67
CA ILE A 537 24.16 -7.21 23.19
C ILE A 537 24.17 -5.81 22.58
N TYR A 538 24.64 -4.84 23.32
CA TYR A 538 24.85 -3.50 22.82
C TYR A 538 26.04 -2.84 23.50
N TYR A 539 26.61 -1.90 22.79
CA TYR A 539 27.68 -1.03 23.26
C TYR A 539 27.39 0.39 22.84
N SER A 540 27.60 1.35 23.76
CA SER A 540 27.57 2.76 23.45
C SER A 540 28.77 3.46 24.09
N TYR A 541 29.27 4.49 23.44
CA TYR A 541 30.35 5.35 23.90
C TYR A 541 30.01 6.80 23.57
N GLN A 542 30.19 7.66 24.56
CA GLN A 542 30.03 9.10 24.42
C GLN A 542 31.24 9.80 25.03
N ASP A 543 31.80 10.73 24.27
CA ASP A 543 32.92 11.59 24.69
C ASP A 543 32.48 13.07 24.60
N ASP A 544 32.21 13.68 25.72
CA ASP A 544 31.81 15.10 25.80
C ASP A 544 32.95 16.04 26.21
N SER A 545 34.18 15.60 26.06
CA SER A 545 35.39 16.39 26.43
C SER A 545 35.39 17.79 25.81
N TYR A 546 34.89 17.95 24.60
CA TYR A 546 34.79 19.23 23.89
C TYR A 546 33.78 20.20 24.53
N TYR A 547 32.63 19.70 25.03
CA TYR A 547 31.56 20.56 25.60
C TYR A 547 31.84 21.00 27.01
N TYR A 548 32.52 20.17 27.79
CA TYR A 548 32.77 20.45 29.20
C TYR A 548 34.18 20.98 29.47
N ASP A 549 35.01 21.14 28.44
CA ASP A 549 36.45 21.52 28.53
C ASP A 549 37.23 20.67 29.58
N VAL A 550 36.88 19.41 29.68
CA VAL A 550 37.46 18.42 30.61
C VAL A 550 38.15 17.33 29.80
N SER A 551 39.46 17.20 29.99
CA SER A 551 40.21 16.15 29.32
C SER A 551 39.73 14.75 29.74
N ASN A 552 39.56 13.85 28.73
CA ASN A 552 39.13 12.46 28.92
C ASN A 552 37.71 12.31 29.59
N TYR A 553 36.77 13.19 29.27
CA TYR A 553 35.35 12.96 29.63
C TYR A 553 34.79 11.86 28.76
N HIS A 554 34.39 10.72 29.30
CA HIS A 554 33.65 9.71 28.57
C HIS A 554 32.74 8.86 29.45
N ILE A 555 31.70 8.35 28.82
CA ILE A 555 30.82 7.34 29.37
C ILE A 555 30.71 6.21 28.34
N SER A 556 31.00 4.99 28.74
CA SER A 556 30.74 3.81 27.94
C SER A 556 29.81 2.82 28.65
N ILE A 557 28.94 2.18 27.87
CA ILE A 557 27.97 1.21 28.36
C ILE A 557 28.10 -0.06 27.52
N LEU A 558 28.43 -1.16 28.17
CA LEU A 558 28.34 -2.48 27.55
C LEU A 558 27.16 -3.22 28.18
N GLY A 559 26.22 -3.63 27.37
CA GLY A 559 25.01 -4.32 27.86
C GLY A 559 24.76 -5.66 27.17
N ALA A 560 24.19 -6.59 27.94
CA ALA A 560 23.66 -7.85 27.45
C ALA A 560 22.32 -8.12 28.08
N SER A 561 21.38 -8.68 27.31
CA SER A 561 20.05 -9.00 27.81
C SER A 561 19.53 -10.31 27.24
N VAL A 562 18.76 -11.04 28.05
CA VAL A 562 17.99 -12.19 27.61
C VAL A 562 16.58 -12.07 28.18
N SER A 563 15.56 -12.18 27.33
CA SER A 563 14.17 -12.08 27.73
C SER A 563 13.31 -13.15 27.08
N ILE A 564 12.28 -13.58 27.78
CA ILE A 564 11.26 -14.51 27.31
C ILE A 564 9.93 -13.80 27.35
N GLY A 565 9.21 -13.80 26.23
CA GLY A 565 7.88 -13.22 26.07
C GLY A 565 6.83 -14.29 25.76
N LYS A 566 5.61 -14.11 26.26
CA LYS A 566 4.49 -15.00 26.01
C LYS A 566 3.21 -14.21 25.80
N ARG A 567 2.45 -14.56 24.75
CA ARG A 567 1.08 -14.06 24.57
C ARG A 567 0.15 -14.81 25.54
N LEU A 568 -0.65 -14.08 26.29
CA LEU A 568 -1.61 -14.65 27.23
C LEU A 568 -2.95 -14.90 26.50
N LYS A 569 -3.72 -15.87 26.97
CA LYS A 569 -5.07 -16.16 26.45
C LYS A 569 -6.17 -15.52 27.30
N TRP A 570 -5.86 -15.13 28.51
CA TRP A 570 -6.78 -14.51 29.46
C TRP A 570 -6.14 -13.24 30.05
N PRO A 571 -6.88 -12.14 30.18
CA PRO A 571 -8.33 -11.93 29.95
C PRO A 571 -8.73 -11.89 28.47
N ASP A 572 -7.84 -11.49 27.56
CA ASP A 572 -8.01 -11.53 26.13
C ASP A 572 -6.66 -11.81 25.43
N ASP A 573 -6.70 -12.05 24.13
CA ASP A 573 -5.51 -12.41 23.33
C ASP A 573 -4.56 -11.26 23.02
N TYR A 574 -4.88 -10.05 23.45
CA TYR A 574 -4.05 -8.86 23.25
C TYR A 574 -2.99 -8.71 24.34
N PHE A 575 -3.09 -9.50 25.43
CA PHE A 575 -2.12 -9.45 26.51
C PHE A 575 -0.83 -10.20 26.18
N THR A 576 0.28 -9.56 26.52
CA THR A 576 1.63 -10.13 26.45
C THR A 576 2.31 -9.98 27.82
N PHE A 577 3.00 -11.02 28.23
CA PHE A 577 3.82 -11.03 29.42
C PHE A 577 5.26 -11.34 29.01
N SER A 578 6.20 -10.53 29.48
CA SER A 578 7.63 -10.77 29.25
C SER A 578 8.42 -10.64 30.55
N GLN A 579 9.49 -11.41 30.64
CA GLN A 579 10.45 -11.35 31.71
C GLN A 579 11.86 -11.55 31.18
N GLY A 580 12.84 -10.97 31.84
CA GLY A 580 14.21 -11.05 31.35
C GLY A 580 15.24 -10.66 32.40
N ILE A 581 16.48 -10.88 32.05
CA ILE A 581 17.65 -10.44 32.81
C ILE A 581 18.46 -9.53 31.87
N LYS A 582 18.85 -8.39 32.45
CA LYS A 582 19.67 -7.38 31.78
C LYS A 582 20.91 -7.15 32.63
N TYR A 583 22.06 -7.26 32.02
CA TYR A 583 23.34 -6.85 32.60
C TYR A 583 23.92 -5.67 31.84
N GLN A 584 24.41 -4.65 32.56
CA GLN A 584 25.08 -3.49 32.01
C GLN A 584 26.33 -3.15 32.83
N LEU A 585 27.41 -2.90 32.14
CA LEU A 585 28.63 -2.34 32.71
C LEU A 585 28.76 -0.90 32.25
N TYR A 586 28.73 0.02 33.19
CA TYR A 586 29.00 1.43 33.00
C TYR A 586 30.48 1.70 33.31
N ASP A 587 31.20 2.36 32.41
CA ASP A 587 32.55 2.88 32.65
C ASP A 587 32.52 4.41 32.43
N VAL A 588 32.71 5.12 33.52
CA VAL A 588 32.55 6.58 33.56
C VAL A 588 33.86 7.22 33.94
N LYS A 589 34.26 8.27 33.23
CA LYS A 589 35.48 8.98 33.52
C LYS A 589 35.29 10.51 33.38
N ASN A 590 35.61 11.22 34.42
CA ASN A 590 35.52 12.69 34.51
C ASN A 590 34.15 13.29 34.17
N ALA A 591 33.08 12.51 34.28
CA ALA A 591 31.69 12.94 33.95
C ALA A 591 31.10 13.71 35.13
N SER A 592 31.49 14.97 35.30
CA SER A 592 31.05 15.83 36.42
C SER A 592 29.53 16.08 36.47
N SER A 593 28.82 15.89 35.40
CA SER A 593 27.34 15.96 35.32
C SER A 593 26.62 14.79 35.98
N PHE A 594 27.35 13.73 36.38
CA PHE A 594 26.79 12.58 37.08
C PHE A 594 27.20 12.52 38.55
N ILE A 595 26.32 11.94 39.36
CA ILE A 595 26.58 11.70 40.80
C ILE A 595 27.85 10.87 40.99
N MET A 596 28.09 9.90 40.10
CA MET A 596 29.34 9.14 40.04
C MET A 596 30.14 9.64 38.84
N SER A 597 31.03 10.56 39.06
CA SER A 597 31.83 11.21 38.01
C SER A 597 32.93 10.31 37.42
N THR A 598 33.42 9.36 38.15
CA THR A 598 34.46 8.43 37.70
C THR A 598 34.31 7.06 38.40
N GLY A 599 34.47 5.98 37.63
CA GLY A 599 34.47 4.62 38.14
C GLY A 599 33.65 3.68 37.26
N LYS A 600 33.57 2.40 37.71
CA LYS A 600 32.78 1.35 37.03
C LYS A 600 31.62 0.94 37.92
N ALA A 601 30.43 0.84 37.27
CA ALA A 601 29.23 0.35 37.90
C ALA A 601 28.65 -0.85 37.16
N ASN A 602 28.22 -1.86 37.91
CA ASN A 602 27.55 -3.04 37.38
C ASN A 602 26.05 -2.94 37.68
N ASN A 603 25.25 -3.19 36.71
CA ASN A 603 23.80 -3.24 36.80
C ASN A 603 23.32 -4.64 36.37
N LEU A 604 22.79 -5.42 37.31
CA LEU A 604 22.15 -6.67 37.02
C LEU A 604 20.69 -6.57 37.45
N ALA A 605 19.80 -6.40 36.48
CA ALA A 605 18.40 -6.19 36.71
C ALA A 605 17.56 -7.34 36.17
N TYR A 606 16.57 -7.79 36.95
CA TYR A 606 15.48 -8.61 36.47
C TYR A 606 14.35 -7.69 36.03
N SER A 607 13.87 -7.88 34.78
CA SER A 607 12.81 -7.09 34.19
C SER A 607 11.55 -7.92 33.98
N VAL A 608 10.40 -7.30 34.19
CA VAL A 608 9.08 -7.86 33.94
C VAL A 608 8.25 -6.83 33.22
N ALA A 609 7.54 -7.24 32.17
CA ALA A 609 6.60 -6.35 31.50
C ALA A 609 5.28 -7.09 31.21
N LEU A 610 4.18 -6.38 31.48
CA LEU A 610 2.84 -6.79 31.11
C LEU A 610 2.29 -5.73 30.14
N GLY A 611 2.00 -6.16 28.92
CA GLY A 611 1.47 -5.30 27.88
C GLY A 611 0.12 -5.79 27.38
N ARG A 612 -0.74 -4.85 26.97
CA ARG A 612 -1.95 -5.11 26.18
C ARG A 612 -1.96 -4.19 24.98
N ASN A 613 -2.05 -4.73 23.78
CA ASN A 613 -2.09 -3.94 22.56
C ASN A 613 -3.25 -4.40 21.67
N SER A 614 -4.28 -3.54 21.55
CA SER A 614 -5.47 -3.73 20.70
C SER A 614 -5.58 -2.69 19.61
N VAL A 615 -4.47 -2.02 19.28
CA VAL A 615 -4.40 -0.98 18.25
C VAL A 615 -4.66 -1.58 16.87
N ASP A 616 -5.51 -0.93 16.07
CA ASP A 616 -5.96 -1.43 14.77
C ASP A 616 -4.89 -1.41 13.68
N GLN A 617 -4.00 -0.42 13.70
CA GLN A 617 -2.92 -0.30 12.70
C GLN A 617 -1.73 0.52 13.25
N PRO A 618 -0.49 0.22 12.80
CA PRO A 618 0.70 0.78 13.43
C PRO A 618 1.01 2.24 13.05
N ILE A 619 0.71 2.67 11.79
CA ILE A 619 1.17 3.99 11.27
C ILE A 619 0.20 5.11 11.62
N TYR A 620 -1.08 4.88 11.40
CA TYR A 620 -2.14 5.84 11.70
C TYR A 620 -3.28 5.15 12.47
N PRO A 621 -3.06 4.85 13.76
CA PRO A 621 -4.09 4.21 14.60
C PRO A 621 -5.37 5.04 14.64
N ARG A 622 -6.51 4.39 14.42
CA ARG A 622 -7.85 5.01 14.48
C ARG A 622 -8.63 4.59 15.70
N SER A 623 -8.34 3.41 16.23
CA SER A 623 -9.04 2.82 17.35
C SER A 623 -8.14 1.88 18.15
N GLY A 624 -8.55 1.59 19.37
CA GLY A 624 -7.85 0.65 20.25
C GLY A 624 -6.98 1.33 21.30
N SER A 625 -6.27 0.51 22.05
CA SER A 625 -5.38 0.97 23.11
C SER A 625 -4.14 0.10 23.23
N GLU A 626 -3.07 0.72 23.69
CA GLU A 626 -1.84 0.05 24.09
C GLU A 626 -1.53 0.47 25.53
N ILE A 627 -1.37 -0.50 26.44
CA ILE A 627 -1.03 -0.27 27.84
C ILE A 627 0.13 -1.20 28.18
N VAL A 628 1.21 -0.66 28.69
CA VAL A 628 2.40 -1.42 29.10
C VAL A 628 2.83 -0.99 30.49
N VAL A 629 2.98 -1.96 31.37
CA VAL A 629 3.59 -1.78 32.70
C VAL A 629 4.89 -2.55 32.72
N GLU A 630 5.98 -1.87 33.03
CA GLU A 630 7.32 -2.44 33.08
C GLU A 630 7.90 -2.26 34.47
N GLY A 631 8.50 -3.32 35.03
CA GLY A 631 9.24 -3.32 36.26
C GLY A 631 10.68 -3.79 36.05
N ALA A 632 11.64 -3.11 36.62
CA ALA A 632 13.04 -3.53 36.67
C ALA A 632 13.51 -3.55 38.14
N PHE A 633 14.10 -4.65 38.56
CA PHE A 633 14.49 -4.90 39.96
C PHE A 633 15.93 -5.41 39.98
N THR A 634 16.78 -4.74 40.72
CA THR A 634 18.14 -5.23 40.99
C THR A 634 18.15 -6.02 42.30
N PHE A 635 19.20 -6.78 42.54
CA PHE A 635 19.38 -7.46 43.81
C PHE A 635 19.80 -6.45 44.89
N PRO A 636 19.23 -6.48 46.10
CA PRO A 636 19.57 -5.56 47.18
C PRO A 636 20.87 -6.02 47.90
N TYR A 637 21.99 -5.79 47.25
CA TYR A 637 23.33 -6.23 47.70
C TYR A 637 23.71 -5.71 49.08
N SER A 638 23.27 -4.48 49.41
CA SER A 638 23.57 -3.79 50.66
C SER A 638 23.02 -4.51 51.89
N PHE A 639 21.92 -5.26 51.75
CA PHE A 639 21.36 -6.01 52.84
C PHE A 639 22.08 -7.33 53.14
N VAL A 640 22.92 -7.80 52.22
CA VAL A 640 23.51 -9.15 52.29
C VAL A 640 25.02 -9.10 52.49
N ASN A 641 25.69 -8.00 52.08
CA ASN A 641 27.14 -7.95 52.09
C ASN A 641 27.80 -7.46 53.38
N GLY A 642 26.99 -7.03 54.40
CA GLY A 642 27.49 -6.62 55.71
C GLY A 642 28.37 -5.35 55.73
N LYS A 643 28.35 -4.54 54.69
CA LYS A 643 29.15 -3.28 54.62
C LYS A 643 28.38 -2.11 55.21
N ASP A 644 29.10 -1.22 55.86
CA ASP A 644 28.57 0.10 56.25
C ASP A 644 28.67 1.08 55.11
N TYR A 645 27.56 1.34 54.43
CA TYR A 645 27.45 2.20 53.26
C TYR A 645 27.59 3.67 53.59
N THR A 646 27.51 4.06 54.89
CA THR A 646 27.71 5.47 55.31
C THR A 646 29.16 5.89 55.13
N GLN A 647 30.12 4.96 55.21
CA GLN A 647 31.56 5.20 55.19
C GLN A 647 32.19 4.96 53.80
N LEU A 648 31.44 4.44 52.84
CA LEU A 648 31.95 4.09 51.52
C LEU A 648 32.03 5.30 50.61
N THR A 649 33.04 5.29 49.74
CA THR A 649 33.14 6.28 48.63
C THR A 649 32.01 6.13 47.63
N THR A 650 31.72 7.17 46.86
CA THR A 650 30.68 7.13 45.81
C THR A 650 30.89 5.98 44.83
N GLN A 651 32.13 5.70 44.44
CA GLN A 651 32.46 4.59 43.54
C GLN A 651 32.18 3.22 44.18
N GLU A 652 32.45 3.04 45.43
CA GLU A 652 32.18 1.79 46.14
C GLU A 652 30.69 1.58 46.41
N LYS A 653 29.93 2.64 46.71
CA LYS A 653 28.48 2.64 46.88
C LYS A 653 27.77 2.16 45.62
N TYR A 654 28.18 2.62 44.45
CA TYR A 654 27.54 2.32 43.17
C TYR A 654 28.25 1.23 42.34
N ARG A 655 29.21 0.49 42.94
CA ARG A 655 29.87 -0.62 42.24
C ARG A 655 28.88 -1.66 41.73
N TRP A 656 27.83 -1.95 42.45
CA TRP A 656 26.65 -2.70 42.07
C TRP A 656 25.43 -1.83 42.33
N LEU A 657 24.68 -1.54 41.26
CA LEU A 657 23.50 -0.67 41.35
C LEU A 657 22.36 -1.38 42.07
N GLU A 658 21.69 -0.64 42.95
CA GLU A 658 20.55 -1.10 43.72
C GLU A 658 19.38 -0.17 43.53
N TYR A 659 18.32 -0.65 42.85
CA TYR A 659 17.09 0.08 42.63
C TYR A 659 15.94 -0.84 42.27
N TYR A 660 14.75 -0.32 42.34
CA TYR A 660 13.59 -0.79 41.62
C TYR A 660 12.97 0.34 40.84
N LYS A 661 12.52 0.02 39.62
CA LYS A 661 12.00 0.98 38.68
C LYS A 661 10.70 0.48 38.09
N ILE A 662 9.67 1.33 38.05
CA ILE A 662 8.36 0.98 37.48
C ILE A 662 7.99 2.06 36.49
N ASN A 663 7.70 1.65 35.25
CA ASN A 663 7.23 2.50 34.15
C ASN A 663 5.83 2.05 33.72
N LEU A 664 4.93 3.01 33.52
CA LEU A 664 3.62 2.83 32.91
C LEU A 664 3.55 3.67 31.64
N ARG A 665 3.15 3.04 30.54
CA ARG A 665 2.80 3.70 29.29
C ARG A 665 1.40 3.27 28.87
N ALA A 666 0.55 4.25 28.57
CA ALA A 666 -0.80 3.98 28.08
C ALA A 666 -1.17 4.93 26.94
N ASN A 667 -1.61 4.37 25.83
CA ASN A 667 -2.00 5.07 24.62
C ASN A 667 -3.43 4.65 24.25
N TRP A 668 -4.32 5.61 23.94
CA TRP A 668 -5.68 5.38 23.47
C TRP A 668 -5.90 6.13 22.17
N TYR A 669 -6.65 5.51 21.28
CA TYR A 669 -7.02 6.07 19.98
C TYR A 669 -8.53 5.97 19.80
N LEU A 670 -9.16 7.11 19.47
CA LEU A 670 -10.59 7.21 19.24
C LEU A 670 -10.85 7.96 17.93
N ASN A 671 -11.57 7.32 17.02
CA ASN A 671 -12.08 7.98 15.84
C ASN A 671 -13.27 8.87 16.23
N VAL A 672 -13.12 10.19 16.07
CA VAL A 672 -14.14 11.18 16.50
C VAL A 672 -15.18 11.38 15.41
N VAL A 673 -14.73 11.70 14.19
CA VAL A 673 -15.61 11.90 13.01
C VAL A 673 -14.78 11.59 11.76
N ASP A 674 -15.31 10.80 10.85
CA ASP A 674 -14.67 10.40 9.60
C ASP A 674 -13.26 9.86 9.82
N ASN A 675 -12.25 10.64 9.43
CA ASN A 675 -10.84 10.29 9.59
C ASN A 675 -10.15 11.08 10.72
N LEU A 676 -10.89 11.90 11.48
CA LEU A 676 -10.33 12.67 12.59
C LEU A 676 -10.15 11.78 13.82
N VAL A 677 -8.93 11.64 14.28
CA VAL A 677 -8.58 10.77 15.40
C VAL A 677 -8.10 11.58 16.59
N LEU A 678 -8.65 11.31 17.78
CA LEU A 678 -8.12 11.75 19.06
C LEU A 678 -7.17 10.66 19.59
N SER A 679 -5.94 11.03 19.88
CA SER A 679 -4.96 10.20 20.58
C SER A 679 -4.71 10.78 21.95
N ALA A 680 -4.90 9.99 23.00
CA ALA A 680 -4.58 10.35 24.38
C ALA A 680 -3.51 9.41 24.89
N ARG A 681 -2.44 9.96 25.46
CA ARG A 681 -1.30 9.19 25.98
C ARG A 681 -0.94 9.61 27.39
N SER A 682 -0.56 8.65 28.20
CA SER A 682 -0.03 8.91 29.55
C SER A 682 1.20 8.06 29.83
N ARG A 683 2.15 8.65 30.52
CA ARG A 683 3.39 8.02 30.98
C ARG A 683 3.65 8.34 32.43
N PHE A 684 4.08 7.36 33.17
CA PHE A 684 4.52 7.50 34.56
C PHE A 684 5.79 6.70 34.76
N GLY A 685 6.73 7.24 35.48
CA GLY A 685 7.94 6.54 35.87
C GLY A 685 8.24 6.78 37.35
N PHE A 686 8.68 5.73 38.00
CA PHE A 686 9.07 5.73 39.40
C PHE A 686 10.36 4.95 39.58
N LEU A 687 11.37 5.57 40.14
CA LEU A 687 12.65 4.99 40.55
C LEU A 687 12.73 4.97 42.07
N GLY A 688 12.86 3.79 42.62
CA GLY A 688 13.00 3.59 44.06
C GLY A 688 14.39 3.08 44.44
N ARG A 689 14.69 3.12 45.73
CA ARG A 689 15.90 2.59 46.35
C ARG A 689 15.56 1.64 47.50
N TYR A 690 16.37 0.62 47.72
CA TYR A 690 16.18 -0.33 48.83
C TYR A 690 16.77 0.18 50.15
N ASN A 691 17.97 0.80 50.05
CA ASN A 691 18.70 1.29 51.21
C ASN A 691 18.78 2.82 51.20
N THR A 692 18.48 3.47 52.29
CA THR A 692 18.53 4.94 52.47
C THR A 692 19.95 5.51 52.54
N ASP A 693 20.94 4.70 52.97
CA ASP A 693 22.36 5.10 53.05
C ASP A 693 23.04 5.13 51.65
N ILE A 694 22.36 4.53 50.66
CA ILE A 694 22.69 4.61 49.25
C ILE A 694 21.65 5.53 48.60
N ASP A 695 22.09 6.60 47.94
CA ASP A 695 21.17 7.46 47.20
C ASP A 695 20.62 6.74 45.95
N TYR A 696 19.60 7.30 45.30
CA TYR A 696 19.06 6.73 44.06
C TYR A 696 20.17 6.52 43.03
N SER A 697 19.98 5.46 42.20
CA SER A 697 20.93 5.13 41.15
C SER A 697 21.29 6.36 40.29
N PRO A 698 22.57 6.59 39.99
CA PRO A 698 22.99 7.70 39.15
C PRO A 698 22.63 7.55 37.66
N PHE A 699 22.34 6.34 37.21
CA PHE A 699 22.19 6.02 35.78
C PHE A 699 20.75 5.69 35.34
N GLU A 700 19.78 5.67 36.23
CA GLU A 700 18.42 5.24 35.90
C GLU A 700 17.40 6.38 36.08
N ARG A 701 17.86 7.60 36.22
CA ARG A 701 17.05 8.79 36.49
C ARG A 701 16.38 9.30 35.21
N TYR A 702 15.25 9.99 35.40
CA TYR A 702 14.46 10.58 34.33
C TYR A 702 14.83 12.03 34.08
N TYR A 703 14.83 12.43 32.82
CA TYR A 703 15.08 13.80 32.38
C TYR A 703 13.96 14.24 31.44
N LEU A 704 13.18 15.22 31.88
CA LEU A 704 11.98 15.67 31.17
C LEU A 704 12.26 16.97 30.39
N GLY A 705 11.79 17.05 29.15
CA GLY A 705 11.92 18.18 28.24
C GLY A 705 12.65 17.84 26.96
N GLY A 706 12.42 18.64 25.90
CA GLY A 706 12.97 18.38 24.58
C GLY A 706 12.14 17.38 23.77
N ASP A 707 12.78 16.70 22.81
CA ASP A 707 12.00 15.93 21.84
C ASP A 707 12.69 14.74 21.18
N GLY A 708 13.65 14.99 20.35
CA GLY A 708 14.12 14.10 19.32
C GLY A 708 15.13 13.04 19.76
N LEU A 709 15.52 13.02 21.03
CA LEU A 709 16.49 12.06 21.56
C LEU A 709 15.85 10.96 22.40
N THR A 710 14.54 10.96 22.55
CA THR A 710 13.81 9.91 23.27
C THR A 710 14.04 8.55 22.60
N GLY A 711 14.43 7.56 23.37
CA GLY A 711 14.74 6.21 22.87
C GLY A 711 16.18 5.98 22.42
N TYR A 712 17.03 7.01 22.36
CA TYR A 712 18.46 6.85 22.15
C TYR A 712 19.20 6.65 23.49
N SER A 713 20.00 5.62 23.57
CA SER A 713 20.81 5.33 24.77
C SER A 713 22.16 6.05 24.65
N LEU A 714 22.18 7.35 25.00
CA LEU A 714 23.37 8.17 24.87
C LEU A 714 24.35 7.92 26.02
N ASP A 715 23.99 8.39 27.19
CA ASP A 715 24.84 8.49 28.36
C ASP A 715 24.17 7.94 29.63
N ALA A 716 23.31 6.94 29.48
CA ALA A 716 22.51 6.34 30.55
C ALA A 716 21.40 7.23 31.14
N ARG A 717 21.14 8.41 30.58
CA ARG A 717 20.00 9.24 30.98
C ARG A 717 18.76 8.78 30.21
N GLU A 718 17.65 8.60 30.93
CA GLU A 718 16.35 8.32 30.34
C GLU A 718 15.62 9.62 30.03
N LEU A 719 15.51 9.93 28.74
CA LEU A 719 14.92 11.16 28.26
C LEU A 719 13.44 11.00 28.01
N ILE A 720 12.64 11.87 28.61
CA ILE A 720 11.20 11.93 28.42
C ILE A 720 10.88 13.21 27.66
N SER A 721 10.35 13.07 26.46
CA SER A 721 10.02 14.22 25.62
C SER A 721 8.89 15.05 26.23
N LEU A 722 8.99 16.38 26.19
CA LEU A 722 7.88 17.31 26.38
C LEU A 722 8.12 18.49 25.43
N ARG A 723 7.33 18.51 24.35
CA ARG A 723 7.50 19.48 23.25
C ARG A 723 7.21 20.91 23.74
N GLY A 724 7.93 21.88 23.20
CA GLY A 724 7.82 23.28 23.60
C GLY A 724 8.75 23.69 24.74
N TYR A 725 9.64 22.79 25.15
CA TYR A 725 10.71 23.05 26.11
C TYR A 725 12.05 22.55 25.58
N ASP A 726 13.14 23.05 26.13
CA ASP A 726 14.48 22.58 25.81
C ASP A 726 14.77 21.21 26.43
N TYR A 727 15.82 20.57 25.95
CA TYR A 727 16.32 19.27 26.41
C TYR A 727 16.54 19.27 27.93
N ALA A 728 15.90 18.34 28.64
CA ALA A 728 15.98 18.13 30.10
C ALA A 728 15.62 19.36 30.97
N ALA A 729 15.08 20.43 30.39
CA ALA A 729 14.84 21.72 31.07
C ALA A 729 13.80 21.66 32.20
N LEU A 730 13.04 20.58 32.30
CA LEU A 730 11.99 20.39 33.30
C LEU A 730 12.38 19.40 34.41
N SER A 731 13.67 19.15 34.56
CA SER A 731 14.19 18.20 35.54
C SER A 731 15.21 18.85 36.47
N PRO A 732 15.35 18.35 37.70
CA PRO A 732 16.46 18.70 38.55
C PRO A 732 17.81 18.37 37.90
N ASP A 733 18.89 19.08 38.25
CA ASP A 733 20.24 18.90 37.70
C ASP A 733 20.72 17.43 37.67
N ASN A 734 20.46 16.69 38.75
CA ASN A 734 20.82 15.28 38.87
C ASN A 734 19.76 14.30 38.33
N GLY A 735 18.77 14.82 37.60
CA GLY A 735 17.64 14.02 37.10
C GLY A 735 16.59 13.70 38.19
N ALA A 736 15.45 13.29 37.76
CA ALA A 736 14.29 13.00 38.58
C ALA A 736 14.18 11.50 38.89
N THR A 737 13.51 11.15 40.00
CA THR A 737 13.17 9.76 40.35
C THR A 737 11.72 9.44 40.06
N VAL A 738 10.89 10.45 39.88
CA VAL A 738 9.47 10.32 39.52
C VAL A 738 9.16 11.29 38.41
N PHE A 739 8.37 10.85 37.44
CA PHE A 739 7.80 11.76 36.41
C PHE A 739 6.39 11.32 36.05
N ASP A 740 5.63 12.28 35.59
CA ASP A 740 4.40 12.03 34.80
C ASP A 740 4.39 12.85 33.51
N LYS A 741 3.67 12.36 32.53
CA LYS A 741 3.41 13.05 31.27
C LYS A 741 2.07 12.63 30.71
N PHE A 742 1.32 13.62 30.23
CA PHE A 742 0.07 13.46 29.51
C PHE A 742 0.17 14.15 28.15
N THR A 743 -0.32 13.51 27.11
CA THR A 743 -0.34 14.04 25.74
C THR A 743 -1.71 13.81 25.13
N MET A 744 -2.31 14.85 24.59
CA MET A 744 -3.51 14.77 23.78
C MET A 744 -3.18 15.27 22.35
N GLU A 745 -3.52 14.50 21.34
CA GLU A 745 -3.30 14.87 19.94
C GLU A 745 -4.57 14.68 19.13
N LEU A 746 -4.93 15.70 18.37
CA LEU A 746 -5.96 15.63 17.36
C LEU A 746 -5.29 15.47 16.00
N ARG A 747 -5.48 14.33 15.35
CA ARG A 747 -4.78 13.92 14.12
C ARG A 747 -5.76 13.90 12.93
N TYR A 748 -5.33 14.45 11.80
CA TYR A 748 -6.11 14.43 10.57
C TYR A 748 -5.24 14.01 9.38
N PRO A 749 -5.60 12.95 8.62
CA PRO A 749 -4.82 12.47 7.51
C PRO A 749 -5.03 13.33 6.27
N ILE A 750 -3.94 13.68 5.60
CA ILE A 750 -3.98 14.29 4.26
C ILE A 750 -4.01 13.19 3.20
N THR A 751 -3.17 12.17 3.38
CA THR A 751 -3.14 10.96 2.56
C THR A 751 -2.70 9.77 3.41
N LEU A 752 -3.30 8.61 3.19
CA LEU A 752 -2.98 7.33 3.85
C LEU A 752 -2.55 6.26 2.84
N ASN A 753 -1.83 6.67 1.78
CA ASN A 753 -1.27 5.70 0.84
C ASN A 753 -0.20 4.85 1.56
N PRO A 754 -0.21 3.51 1.43
CA PRO A 754 0.78 2.63 2.05
C PRO A 754 2.24 2.97 1.72
N SER A 755 2.53 3.50 0.53
CA SER A 755 3.89 3.92 0.13
C SER A 755 4.32 5.26 0.73
N ALA A 756 3.36 6.16 1.01
CA ALA A 756 3.63 7.47 1.59
C ALA A 756 2.37 8.03 2.27
N SER A 757 2.35 8.03 3.60
CA SER A 757 1.25 8.60 4.39
C SER A 757 1.64 9.94 4.99
N VAL A 758 0.74 10.92 4.90
CA VAL A 758 0.93 12.26 5.49
C VAL A 758 -0.28 12.61 6.34
N TYR A 759 -0.02 13.02 7.58
CA TYR A 759 -1.06 13.57 8.44
C TYR A 759 -0.57 14.76 9.24
N VAL A 760 -1.48 15.62 9.60
CA VAL A 760 -1.25 16.78 10.46
C VAL A 760 -1.83 16.51 11.84
N LEU A 761 -1.28 17.19 12.84
CA LEU A 761 -1.77 17.08 14.19
C LEU A 761 -1.70 18.42 14.93
N ALA A 762 -2.59 18.58 15.88
CA ALA A 762 -2.50 19.57 16.94
C ALA A 762 -2.34 18.82 18.27
N PHE A 763 -1.49 19.32 19.16
CA PHE A 763 -1.23 18.64 20.43
C PHE A 763 -1.30 19.58 21.63
N ALA A 764 -1.62 19.00 22.76
CA ALA A 764 -1.46 19.58 24.08
C ALA A 764 -0.74 18.57 24.99
N GLU A 765 0.28 19.01 25.67
CA GLU A 765 1.07 18.18 26.58
C GLU A 765 1.13 18.82 27.97
N GLY A 766 1.21 17.98 28.99
CA GLY A 766 1.46 18.37 30.35
C GLY A 766 2.29 17.29 31.03
N GLY A 767 3.25 17.69 31.85
CA GLY A 767 4.07 16.75 32.59
C GLY A 767 4.97 17.45 33.62
N ASN A 768 5.52 16.69 34.52
CA ASN A 768 6.46 17.19 35.51
C ASN A 768 7.40 16.09 35.99
N SER A 769 8.43 16.44 36.66
CA SER A 769 9.40 15.54 37.24
C SER A 769 9.82 15.92 38.66
N TRP A 770 10.08 14.96 39.52
CA TRP A 770 10.37 15.21 40.96
C TRP A 770 11.58 14.39 41.43
N SER A 771 12.32 14.99 42.37
CA SER A 771 13.50 14.35 42.97
C SER A 771 13.16 13.16 43.86
N ASN A 772 11.94 13.08 44.40
CA ASN A 772 11.47 12.00 45.27
C ASN A 772 9.94 11.84 45.19
N PHE A 773 9.45 10.67 45.60
CA PHE A 773 8.02 10.37 45.57
C PHE A 773 7.17 11.22 46.51
N ASN A 774 7.72 11.67 47.65
CA ASN A 774 6.97 12.50 48.60
C ASN A 774 6.60 13.88 48.02
N SER A 775 7.33 14.34 47.02
CA SER A 775 7.07 15.61 46.33
C SER A 775 6.10 15.44 45.13
N PHE A 776 5.73 14.20 44.81
CA PHE A 776 4.91 13.90 43.67
C PHE A 776 3.50 14.52 43.77
N SER A 777 3.13 15.29 42.73
CA SER A 777 1.81 15.92 42.61
C SER A 777 1.38 15.89 41.12
N PRO A 778 0.53 14.94 40.70
CA PRO A 778 0.25 14.64 39.30
C PRO A 778 -0.45 15.77 38.54
N PHE A 779 -1.02 16.75 39.25
CA PHE A 779 -1.70 17.90 38.63
C PHE A 779 -0.84 19.17 38.60
N LYS A 780 0.35 19.13 39.16
CA LYS A 780 1.31 20.22 39.06
C LYS A 780 2.22 20.00 37.84
N MET A 781 1.73 20.42 36.68
CA MET A 781 2.35 20.12 35.39
C MET A 781 2.89 21.37 34.71
N TYR A 782 4.00 21.22 33.99
CA TYR A 782 4.43 22.13 32.95
C TYR A 782 3.64 21.83 31.68
N ARG A 783 3.04 22.86 31.09
CA ARG A 783 2.05 22.69 29.98
C ARG A 783 2.63 23.26 28.71
N SER A 784 2.31 22.59 27.61
CA SER A 784 2.62 23.06 26.26
C SER A 784 1.51 22.72 25.27
N ALA A 785 1.50 23.42 24.16
CA ALA A 785 0.65 23.08 23.02
C ALA A 785 1.37 23.43 21.72
N GLY A 786 0.93 22.81 20.62
CA GLY A 786 1.55 23.04 19.34
C GLY A 786 0.86 22.32 18.19
N VAL A 787 1.54 22.34 17.06
CA VAL A 787 1.09 21.70 15.82
C VAL A 787 2.23 20.89 15.22
N GLY A 788 1.88 19.87 14.45
CA GLY A 788 2.89 19.04 13.81
C GLY A 788 2.42 18.41 12.52
N VAL A 789 3.39 17.93 11.78
CA VAL A 789 3.20 17.15 10.54
C VAL A 789 3.96 15.84 10.67
N ARG A 790 3.36 14.78 10.20
CA ARG A 790 3.97 13.45 10.09
C ARG A 790 3.98 13.02 8.65
N LEU A 791 5.14 12.60 8.18
CA LEU A 791 5.37 12.03 6.87
C LEU A 791 5.92 10.61 7.04
N TYR A 792 5.14 9.62 6.68
CA TYR A 792 5.61 8.24 6.61
C TYR A 792 6.02 7.92 5.17
N MET A 793 7.20 7.34 5.01
CA MET A 793 7.69 6.78 3.75
C MET A 793 8.26 5.39 4.02
N ALA A 794 7.87 4.40 3.22
CA ALA A 794 8.26 2.99 3.45
C ALA A 794 9.78 2.77 3.57
N MET A 795 10.59 3.59 2.88
CA MET A 795 12.05 3.52 2.92
C MET A 795 12.68 4.25 4.13
N PHE A 796 12.09 5.34 4.57
CA PHE A 796 12.67 6.23 5.60
C PHE A 796 11.92 6.18 6.94
N GLY A 797 10.80 5.46 7.01
CA GLY A 797 9.96 5.43 8.20
C GLY A 797 9.15 6.71 8.42
N LEU A 798 8.85 7.02 9.67
CA LEU A 798 8.04 8.16 10.08
C LEU A 798 8.93 9.37 10.39
N ILE A 799 8.73 10.46 9.68
CA ILE A 799 9.38 11.75 9.91
C ILE A 799 8.38 12.69 10.58
N GLY A 800 8.77 13.30 11.70
CA GLY A 800 7.96 14.25 12.45
C GLY A 800 8.56 15.65 12.44
N PHE A 801 7.70 16.64 12.22
CA PHE A 801 8.02 18.06 12.36
C PHE A 801 6.99 18.69 13.29
N ASP A 802 7.42 19.19 14.43
CA ASP A 802 6.56 19.81 15.43
C ASP A 802 7.03 21.22 15.76
N TRP A 803 6.09 22.10 16.01
CA TRP A 803 6.33 23.36 16.67
C TRP A 803 5.51 23.40 17.95
N GLY A 804 6.17 23.60 19.09
CA GLY A 804 5.57 23.62 20.41
C GLY A 804 5.89 24.90 21.18
N TYR A 805 4.93 25.37 21.96
CA TYR A 805 5.07 26.51 22.85
C TYR A 805 4.79 26.07 24.29
N GLY A 806 5.76 26.30 25.19
CA GLY A 806 5.64 26.07 26.63
C GLY A 806 4.98 27.26 27.34
N PHE A 807 3.93 27.00 28.09
CA PHE A 807 3.17 28.07 28.81
C PHE A 807 3.77 28.44 30.15
N ASP A 808 4.53 27.56 30.75
CA ASP A 808 5.11 27.73 32.08
C ASP A 808 6.61 27.93 31.96
N PRO A 809 7.25 28.72 32.83
CA PRO A 809 8.71 28.86 32.86
C PRO A 809 9.37 27.51 33.15
N ALA A 810 10.51 27.21 32.52
CA ALA A 810 11.27 26.00 32.80
C ALA A 810 11.85 25.98 34.23
N PHE A 811 12.35 24.84 34.66
CA PHE A 811 12.88 24.65 36.01
C PHE A 811 14.04 25.63 36.27
N GLY A 812 13.90 26.50 37.29
CA GLY A 812 14.89 27.50 37.62
C GLY A 812 14.85 28.81 36.79
N GLU A 813 13.96 28.89 35.78
CA GLU A 813 13.78 30.05 34.93
C GLU A 813 12.61 30.94 35.37
N THR A 814 12.67 32.20 35.01
CA THR A 814 11.59 33.17 35.28
C THR A 814 10.77 33.48 34.02
N ASN A 815 11.34 33.26 32.84
CA ASN A 815 10.73 33.54 31.56
C ASN A 815 10.04 32.29 30.97
N ARG A 816 8.92 32.54 30.28
CA ARG A 816 8.23 31.46 29.50
C ARG A 816 9.07 31.00 28.31
N SER A 817 8.84 29.81 27.85
CA SER A 817 9.41 29.29 26.62
C SER A 817 9.16 30.22 25.43
N LYS A 818 10.12 30.28 24.49
CA LYS A 818 10.00 31.07 23.25
C LYS A 818 9.34 30.31 22.11
N GLY A 819 8.96 29.06 22.35
CA GLY A 819 8.55 28.13 21.30
C GLY A 819 9.73 27.42 20.65
N HIS A 820 9.62 26.13 20.48
CA HIS A 820 10.68 25.27 19.98
C HIS A 820 10.20 24.50 18.75
N PHE A 821 11.09 24.36 17.79
CA PHE A 821 10.89 23.52 16.62
C PHE A 821 11.61 22.19 16.83
N HIS A 822 10.91 21.10 16.55
CA HIS A 822 11.35 19.75 16.81
C HIS A 822 11.31 18.91 15.54
N ILE A 823 12.35 18.12 15.29
CA ILE A 823 12.44 17.18 14.18
C ILE A 823 12.73 15.80 14.71
N SER A 824 11.90 14.83 14.35
CA SER A 824 12.13 13.41 14.65
C SER A 824 12.15 12.58 13.37
N LEU A 825 13.07 11.65 13.28
CA LEU A 825 13.18 10.70 12.19
C LEU A 825 13.00 9.29 12.76
N ASN A 826 12.01 8.57 12.27
CA ASN A 826 11.68 7.20 12.67
C ASN A 826 11.35 7.00 14.17
N GLY A 827 11.03 8.11 14.85
CA GLY A 827 10.61 8.11 16.24
C GLY A 827 9.12 8.40 16.34
N SER A 828 8.40 7.65 17.15
CA SER A 828 7.22 8.19 17.80
C SER A 828 7.76 9.30 18.71
N ILE A 829 7.44 10.55 18.47
CA ILE A 829 7.54 11.56 19.52
C ILE A 829 6.48 11.16 20.54
N ASP A 830 6.93 10.50 21.53
CA ASP A 830 6.07 10.05 22.63
C ASP A 830 5.95 11.12 23.69
#